data_2a3274710327aa79121622b6fd2ff612
#
_entry.id   2a3274710327aa79121622b6fd2ff612
#
_cell.length_a   1.000
_cell.length_b   1.000
_cell.length_c   1.000
_cell.angle_alpha   90.00
_cell.angle_beta   90.00
_cell.angle_gamma   90.00
#
_symmetry.space_group_name_H-M   'P 1'
#
loop_
_entity.id
_entity.type
_entity.pdbx_description
1 polymer ?
#
loop_
_entity_poly.entity_id
_entity_poly.type
_entity_poly.pdbx_seq_one_letter_code
_entity_poly.pdbx_strand_id
1 'polypeptide(L)'
;MQRNLINISFFRSLWILGLFLGLTLPTLGVSQGVPGRYLKEVLPCNGCEVSTLYPIIQWPVKKGKNVSYDVELDRDTLENTPSILFKNALPYSILIPYIPLEKGIYYWRYKVNGLQWSPYFSFSIKEDYQKNIPPDPAFFLSKIPAGHPRLLINNINQSRSIDAKNEDRIAIISEADELLLLPLPDDSIDTTRFANLNENQKGRIEKDAAYQIGYQAYQRIYLFCQAYLLTGDDKYFYKAKEMGILVTSWDRNGYSGMVDFSDAKCMLGMALVFDTFYDKLSDGEKKLLLDAIQIRAKYFYQLYKNDVEVKILSGHFWQHILHFLFQTNLILFNHVDETKEWLTYYYNIFFAKSPILSGESGGWTEGLSYFTMNMETLIDIPFFVKSYTGYDFFKVHPFYNNMASWLVYHVPAGAVGDGFADNSTHLYSPGAKYQAFAIEMAKLTQFPLYKWYADKCREYEPLNISKESTLRWFRLSKTQQLDMPTADLIIDFPLAKLFSDGGAGSMQTNAGNPTSNLAIFLRASPIGAYGHILAEQNTFNISYKGKRVFFKTGYKLGMDDPHRTGWSQLTKSANGVLINGNGQVISTEGISSFKRLVQGSTLAYVKSDASLAYKSSETKENFGVKKFVRHYLLLPPRIIIIFDE
;
A
#
# COMPACT_ATOMS: atom_id res chain seq x y z
N MET A 1 21.02 20.58 -50.08
CA MET A 1 21.10 20.27 -48.64
C MET A 1 21.44 21.54 -47.89
N GLN A 2 20.43 22.30 -47.47
CA GLN A 2 20.61 23.48 -46.60
C GLN A 2 20.27 23.06 -45.17
N ARG A 3 21.26 23.13 -44.30
CA ARG A 3 21.09 22.98 -42.84
C ARG A 3 20.52 24.29 -42.30
N ASN A 4 19.28 24.29 -41.89
CA ASN A 4 18.70 25.37 -41.12
C ASN A 4 19.25 25.30 -39.66
N LEU A 5 20.17 26.17 -39.35
CA LEU A 5 20.60 26.46 -37.97
C LEU A 5 19.42 27.17 -37.29
N ILE A 6 18.76 26.48 -36.39
CA ILE A 6 17.75 27.09 -35.51
C ILE A 6 18.47 28.02 -34.55
N ASN A 7 18.11 29.27 -34.59
CA ASN A 7 18.78 30.41 -33.98
C ASN A 7 18.75 30.34 -32.45
N ILE A 8 19.90 30.28 -31.80
CA ILE A 8 20.08 30.23 -30.34
C ILE A 8 19.41 31.41 -29.60
N SER A 9 19.11 32.49 -30.32
CA SER A 9 18.38 33.66 -29.80
C SER A 9 16.93 33.35 -29.37
N PHE A 10 16.27 32.37 -29.98
CA PHE A 10 14.90 31.98 -29.65
C PHE A 10 14.79 31.36 -28.27
N PHE A 11 15.79 30.60 -27.87
CA PHE A 11 15.82 29.97 -26.52
C PHE A 11 16.08 31.01 -25.42
N ARG A 12 16.88 32.04 -25.67
CA ARG A 12 17.06 33.12 -24.65
C ARG A 12 15.77 33.89 -24.42
N SER A 13 14.96 34.11 -25.45
CA SER A 13 13.67 34.77 -25.31
C SER A 13 12.64 33.95 -24.57
N LEU A 14 12.67 32.63 -24.69
CA LEU A 14 11.82 31.71 -23.89
C LEU A 14 12.20 31.72 -22.39
N TRP A 15 13.48 31.86 -22.06
CA TRP A 15 13.92 32.00 -20.68
C TRP A 15 13.49 33.34 -20.05
N ILE A 16 13.52 34.41 -20.82
CA ILE A 16 13.07 35.75 -20.40
C ILE A 16 11.54 35.75 -20.26
N LEU A 17 10.80 35.10 -21.17
CA LEU A 17 9.35 34.95 -21.06
C LEU A 17 8.95 34.10 -19.86
N GLY A 18 9.68 33.03 -19.58
CA GLY A 18 9.50 32.19 -18.38
C GLY A 18 9.76 32.94 -17.08
N LEU A 19 10.74 33.85 -17.04
CA LEU A 19 11.03 34.71 -15.90
C LEU A 19 9.92 35.77 -15.68
N PHE A 20 9.39 36.37 -16.72
CA PHE A 20 8.29 37.36 -16.62
C PHE A 20 6.94 36.74 -16.30
N LEU A 21 6.61 35.56 -16.86
CA LEU A 21 5.40 34.80 -16.51
C LEU A 21 5.48 34.19 -15.11
N GLY A 22 6.67 33.86 -14.65
CA GLY A 22 6.89 33.32 -13.30
C GLY A 22 6.60 34.30 -12.16
N LEU A 23 6.53 35.61 -12.44
CA LEU A 23 6.20 36.64 -11.45
C LEU A 23 4.68 36.80 -11.21
N THR A 24 3.84 36.22 -12.07
CA THR A 24 2.37 36.34 -11.99
C THR A 24 1.65 35.02 -11.72
N LEU A 25 2.34 33.89 -11.79
CA LEU A 25 1.77 32.58 -11.50
C LEU A 25 2.04 32.18 -10.04
N PRO A 26 1.03 31.67 -9.32
CA PRO A 26 1.26 31.16 -7.98
C PRO A 26 2.24 29.97 -8.05
N THR A 27 3.40 30.14 -7.46
CA THR A 27 4.34 29.02 -7.25
C THR A 27 3.79 28.17 -6.11
N LEU A 28 3.17 27.04 -6.44
CA LEU A 28 2.90 26.03 -5.46
C LEU A 28 4.25 25.43 -5.00
N GLY A 29 4.61 25.70 -3.77
CA GLY A 29 5.75 25.01 -3.14
C GLY A 29 5.47 23.52 -3.17
N VAL A 30 6.34 22.75 -3.86
CA VAL A 30 6.31 21.29 -3.73
C VAL A 30 6.69 20.98 -2.30
N SER A 31 5.79 20.40 -1.53
CA SER A 31 6.14 19.79 -0.26
C SER A 31 7.27 18.80 -0.55
N GLN A 32 8.48 19.13 -0.13
CA GLN A 32 9.61 18.22 -0.26
C GLN A 32 9.43 17.16 0.83
N GLY A 33 8.77 16.08 0.50
CA GLY A 33 8.90 14.85 1.30
C GLY A 33 10.40 14.58 1.46
N VAL A 34 10.88 14.33 2.68
CA VAL A 34 12.30 14.04 2.90
C VAL A 34 12.65 12.79 2.10
N PRO A 35 13.51 12.88 1.07
CA PRO A 35 13.82 11.74 0.24
C PRO A 35 14.29 10.56 1.09
N GLY A 36 13.72 9.39 0.90
CA GLY A 36 14.08 8.19 1.65
C GLY A 36 13.61 8.16 3.11
N ARG A 37 12.65 9.01 3.54
CA ARG A 37 12.11 9.03 4.91
C ARG A 37 11.76 7.65 5.43
N TYR A 38 11.09 6.84 4.62
CA TYR A 38 10.63 5.51 5.02
C TYR A 38 11.73 4.45 5.03
N LEU A 39 12.87 4.71 4.41
CA LEU A 39 14.00 3.80 4.32
C LEU A 39 15.06 4.03 5.41
N LYS A 40 14.90 5.06 6.23
CA LYS A 40 15.82 5.33 7.33
C LYS A 40 15.56 4.38 8.49
N GLU A 41 16.63 3.82 9.02
CA GLU A 41 16.55 2.97 10.21
C GLU A 41 16.25 3.75 11.48
N VAL A 42 16.59 5.05 11.50
CA VAL A 42 16.38 5.97 12.63
C VAL A 42 15.34 7.03 12.25
N LEU A 43 14.25 7.07 13.00
CA LEU A 43 13.17 8.05 12.87
C LEU A 43 12.77 8.60 14.25
N PRO A 44 12.50 9.89 14.41
CA PRO A 44 12.85 10.97 13.48
C PRO A 44 14.35 11.06 13.26
N CYS A 45 14.79 11.45 12.05
CA CYS A 45 16.21 11.62 11.79
C CYS A 45 16.77 12.79 12.62
N ASN A 46 18.05 12.73 12.98
CA ASN A 46 18.68 13.77 13.78
C ASN A 46 18.57 15.15 13.12
N GLY A 47 18.07 16.14 13.86
CA GLY A 47 17.81 17.49 13.40
C GLY A 47 16.62 17.64 12.44
N CYS A 48 15.79 16.60 12.25
CA CYS A 48 14.64 16.67 11.36
C CYS A 48 13.49 17.47 11.97
N GLU A 49 12.70 18.08 11.10
CA GLU A 49 11.38 18.58 11.42
C GLU A 49 10.35 17.51 11.16
N VAL A 50 9.40 17.31 12.08
CA VAL A 50 8.27 16.41 11.92
C VAL A 50 6.97 17.19 11.82
N SER A 51 6.05 16.71 11.00
CA SER A 51 4.75 17.34 10.72
C SER A 51 3.59 16.67 11.47
N THR A 52 3.84 16.09 12.61
CA THR A 52 2.82 15.40 13.43
C THR A 52 3.12 15.59 14.92
N LEU A 53 2.07 15.59 15.73
CA LEU A 53 2.17 15.64 17.20
C LEU A 53 2.49 14.29 17.84
N TYR A 54 2.49 13.23 17.08
CA TYR A 54 2.86 11.88 17.52
C TYR A 54 3.95 11.31 16.59
N PRO A 55 5.19 11.81 16.70
CA PRO A 55 6.27 11.33 15.85
C PRO A 55 6.47 9.83 16.06
N ILE A 56 6.75 9.14 14.98
CA ILE A 56 7.13 7.73 15.05
C ILE A 56 8.60 7.71 15.44
N ILE A 57 8.90 7.10 16.58
CA ILE A 57 10.26 6.85 17.05
C ILE A 57 10.64 5.45 16.63
N GLN A 58 11.70 5.32 15.86
CA GLN A 58 12.21 4.07 15.32
C GLN A 58 13.73 4.06 15.38
N TRP A 59 14.30 2.92 15.68
CA TRP A 59 15.74 2.71 15.75
C TRP A 59 16.14 1.42 15.01
N PRO A 60 17.45 1.20 14.73
CA PRO A 60 17.93 0.00 14.06
C PRO A 60 17.52 -1.27 14.79
N VAL A 61 17.02 -2.23 14.05
CA VAL A 61 16.61 -3.52 14.60
C VAL A 61 17.80 -4.36 14.98
N LYS A 62 17.70 -5.11 16.07
CA LYS A 62 18.62 -6.18 16.42
C LYS A 62 17.92 -7.52 16.32
N LYS A 63 18.42 -8.40 15.45
CA LYS A 63 17.90 -9.77 15.35
C LYS A 63 18.35 -10.59 16.55
N GLY A 64 17.48 -11.46 17.04
CA GLY A 64 17.78 -12.38 18.14
C GLY A 64 16.54 -12.76 18.92
N LYS A 65 16.67 -13.85 19.69
CA LYS A 65 15.68 -14.24 20.71
C LYS A 65 15.86 -13.30 21.91
N ASN A 66 14.77 -12.88 22.53
CA ASN A 66 14.79 -12.04 23.74
C ASN A 66 15.49 -10.67 23.58
N VAL A 67 15.34 -10.03 22.42
CA VAL A 67 15.76 -8.63 22.25
C VAL A 67 14.73 -7.73 22.90
N SER A 68 15.19 -6.76 23.68
CA SER A 68 14.38 -5.72 24.28
C SER A 68 15.04 -4.35 24.12
N TYR A 69 14.22 -3.30 24.15
CA TYR A 69 14.69 -1.94 23.98
C TYR A 69 14.11 -1.06 25.09
N ASP A 70 14.93 -0.13 25.59
CA ASP A 70 14.44 0.99 26.36
C ASP A 70 14.59 2.26 25.54
N VAL A 71 13.62 3.16 25.65
CA VAL A 71 13.55 4.41 24.90
C VAL A 71 13.20 5.56 25.82
N GLU A 72 13.85 6.67 25.63
CA GLU A 72 13.67 7.90 26.39
C GLU A 72 13.46 9.08 25.44
N LEU A 73 12.52 9.97 25.78
CA LEU A 73 12.18 11.18 25.04
C LEU A 73 12.07 12.35 26.00
N ASP A 74 12.78 13.44 25.71
CA ASP A 74 12.91 14.62 26.57
C ASP A 74 12.90 15.94 25.82
N ARG A 75 12.83 17.05 26.60
CA ARG A 75 13.00 18.43 26.08
C ARG A 75 14.44 18.92 26.09
N ASP A 76 15.29 18.25 26.84
CA ASP A 76 16.70 18.55 26.95
C ASP A 76 17.53 17.25 27.08
N THR A 77 18.84 17.41 27.25
CA THR A 77 19.79 16.30 27.41
C THR A 77 20.36 16.19 28.82
N LEU A 78 19.73 16.84 29.79
CA LEU A 78 20.19 16.86 31.19
C LEU A 78 19.73 15.59 31.91
N GLU A 79 20.65 14.90 32.56
CA GLU A 79 20.38 13.57 33.19
C GLU A 79 19.44 13.63 34.40
N ASN A 80 19.12 14.81 34.94
CA ASN A 80 18.32 14.97 36.17
C ASN A 80 16.89 15.49 35.92
N THR A 81 16.48 15.70 34.67
CA THR A 81 15.10 16.06 34.32
C THR A 81 14.26 14.80 34.13
N PRO A 82 13.01 14.75 34.66
CA PRO A 82 12.12 13.63 34.39
C PRO A 82 11.82 13.54 32.90
N SER A 83 12.01 12.36 32.33
CA SER A 83 11.69 12.13 30.90
C SER A 83 10.21 12.38 30.62
N ILE A 84 9.90 13.05 29.51
CA ILE A 84 8.52 13.22 29.03
C ILE A 84 7.89 11.83 28.78
N LEU A 85 8.68 10.93 28.23
CA LEU A 85 8.29 9.55 27.96
C LEU A 85 9.48 8.64 28.18
N PHE A 86 9.30 7.67 29.06
CA PHE A 86 10.20 6.53 29.20
C PHE A 86 9.44 5.22 28.99
N LYS A 87 9.96 4.38 28.11
CA LYS A 87 9.44 3.02 27.88
C LYS A 87 10.58 2.04 28.02
N ASN A 88 10.37 1.00 28.78
CA ASN A 88 11.33 -0.08 29.00
C ASN A 88 10.85 -1.40 28.44
N ALA A 89 11.78 -2.29 28.18
CA ALA A 89 11.55 -3.66 27.75
C ALA A 89 10.61 -3.80 26.53
N LEU A 90 10.65 -2.83 25.59
CA LEU A 90 9.90 -2.92 24.34
C LEU A 90 10.43 -4.11 23.51
N PRO A 91 9.56 -4.98 22.99
CA PRO A 91 10.00 -6.18 22.28
C PRO A 91 10.36 -5.94 20.80
N TYR A 92 10.16 -4.73 20.28
CA TYR A 92 10.39 -4.34 18.88
C TYR A 92 10.81 -2.87 18.76
N SER A 93 11.33 -2.46 17.61
CA SER A 93 12.05 -1.19 17.40
C SER A 93 11.18 -0.03 16.90
N ILE A 94 9.93 0.03 17.33
CA ILE A 94 9.01 1.15 17.04
C ILE A 94 8.30 1.58 18.32
N LEU A 95 8.16 2.90 18.47
CA LEU A 95 7.36 3.53 19.51
C LEU A 95 6.55 4.68 18.91
N ILE A 96 5.24 4.67 19.13
CA ILE A 96 4.36 5.82 18.94
C ILE A 96 4.04 6.36 20.33
N PRO A 97 4.27 7.66 20.63
CA PRO A 97 4.08 8.22 21.97
C PRO A 97 2.63 8.17 22.47
N TYR A 98 1.63 8.20 21.58
CA TYR A 98 0.18 8.28 21.91
C TYR A 98 -0.20 9.41 22.87
N ILE A 99 0.66 10.39 23.03
CA ILE A 99 0.45 11.64 23.75
C ILE A 99 0.74 12.80 22.82
N PRO A 100 -0.02 13.91 22.87
CA PRO A 100 0.30 15.07 22.06
C PRO A 100 1.60 15.71 22.57
N LEU A 101 2.54 15.89 21.65
CA LEU A 101 3.75 16.64 21.93
C LEU A 101 3.53 18.07 21.50
N GLU A 102 3.88 19.02 22.35
CA GLU A 102 3.79 20.45 22.05
C GLU A 102 4.90 20.88 21.06
N LYS A 103 4.72 22.05 20.46
CA LYS A 103 5.77 22.72 19.67
C LYS A 103 7.10 22.81 20.43
N GLY A 104 8.19 22.56 19.74
CA GLY A 104 9.54 22.70 20.28
C GLY A 104 10.52 21.65 19.79
N ILE A 105 11.67 21.63 20.42
CA ILE A 105 12.73 20.68 20.14
C ILE A 105 12.64 19.54 21.16
N TYR A 106 12.89 18.36 20.69
CA TYR A 106 12.89 17.13 21.47
C TYR A 106 14.18 16.36 21.23
N TYR A 107 14.60 15.61 22.25
CA TYR A 107 15.75 14.73 22.24
C TYR A 107 15.30 13.34 22.62
N TRP A 108 15.83 12.32 21.95
CA TRP A 108 15.50 10.94 22.26
C TRP A 108 16.71 10.04 22.06
N ARG A 109 16.75 8.95 22.80
CA ARG A 109 17.76 7.91 22.70
C ARG A 109 17.18 6.55 23.01
N TYR A 110 17.90 5.50 22.65
CA TYR A 110 17.51 4.14 22.93
C TYR A 110 18.69 3.33 23.42
N LYS A 111 18.42 2.20 24.11
CA LYS A 111 19.40 1.16 24.41
C LYS A 111 18.82 -0.21 24.15
N VAL A 112 19.68 -1.20 23.90
CA VAL A 112 19.33 -2.58 23.58
C VAL A 112 19.71 -3.49 24.74
N ASN A 113 18.79 -4.32 25.22
CA ASN A 113 19.01 -5.30 26.31
C ASN A 113 19.65 -4.70 27.56
N GLY A 114 19.26 -3.47 27.93
CA GLY A 114 19.81 -2.79 29.11
C GLY A 114 21.29 -2.37 29.00
N LEU A 115 21.89 -2.47 27.80
CA LEU A 115 23.29 -2.06 27.57
C LEU A 115 23.45 -0.54 27.55
N GLN A 116 24.45 -0.04 26.87
CA GLN A 116 24.74 1.39 26.75
C GLN A 116 23.68 2.14 25.93
N TRP A 117 23.34 3.38 26.35
CA TRP A 117 22.51 4.30 25.58
C TRP A 117 23.16 4.70 24.25
N SER A 118 22.35 4.83 23.22
CA SER A 118 22.77 5.50 21.98
C SER A 118 23.08 6.98 22.24
N PRO A 119 23.79 7.66 21.33
CA PRO A 119 23.78 9.12 21.31
C PRO A 119 22.34 9.64 21.24
N TYR A 120 22.14 10.90 21.70
CA TYR A 120 20.87 11.57 21.52
C TYR A 120 20.63 11.91 20.05
N PHE A 121 19.41 11.69 19.59
CA PHE A 121 18.85 12.19 18.34
C PHE A 121 17.93 13.36 18.69
N SER A 122 17.84 14.36 17.82
CA SER A 122 16.93 15.49 18.00
C SER A 122 15.95 15.63 16.85
N PHE A 123 14.77 16.19 17.14
CA PHE A 123 13.82 16.61 16.13
C PHE A 123 13.04 17.83 16.62
N SER A 124 12.37 18.53 15.70
CA SER A 124 11.54 19.69 16.04
C SER A 124 10.11 19.52 15.54
N ILE A 125 9.17 20.04 16.35
CA ILE A 125 7.74 20.17 16.01
C ILE A 125 7.42 21.66 15.87
N LYS A 126 6.84 22.09 14.75
CA LYS A 126 6.38 23.46 14.48
C LYS A 126 4.86 23.62 14.62
N GLU A 127 4.31 24.83 14.35
CA GLU A 127 2.92 25.19 14.70
C GLU A 127 1.80 24.58 13.84
N ASP A 128 2.05 24.24 12.59
CA ASP A 128 1.02 23.87 11.61
C ASP A 128 0.88 22.37 11.39
N TYR A 129 0.60 21.61 12.46
CA TYR A 129 0.59 20.14 12.35
C TYR A 129 -0.76 19.49 12.45
N GLN A 130 -0.79 18.30 11.86
CA GLN A 130 -1.87 17.35 12.01
C GLN A 130 -2.06 16.97 13.48
N LYS A 131 -3.14 17.44 14.08
CA LYS A 131 -3.43 17.28 15.53
C LYS A 131 -4.07 15.96 15.91
N ASN A 132 -4.17 15.01 14.98
CA ASN A 132 -4.91 13.78 15.20
C ASN A 132 -3.97 12.65 15.63
N ILE A 133 -4.16 12.19 16.87
CA ILE A 133 -3.40 11.11 17.46
C ILE A 133 -4.24 9.84 17.39
N PRO A 134 -3.72 8.72 16.84
CA PRO A 134 -4.45 7.46 16.87
C PRO A 134 -4.70 7.02 18.32
N PRO A 135 -5.76 6.25 18.59
CA PRO A 135 -6.00 5.70 19.91
C PRO A 135 -4.84 4.86 20.40
N ASP A 136 -4.56 4.90 21.70
CA ASP A 136 -3.61 3.98 22.33
C ASP A 136 -4.02 2.52 22.08
N PRO A 137 -3.08 1.61 21.76
CA PRO A 137 -3.40 0.21 21.53
C PRO A 137 -4.17 -0.45 22.66
N ALA A 138 -3.87 -0.13 23.93
CA ALA A 138 -4.59 -0.70 25.05
C ALA A 138 -6.06 -0.26 25.07
N PHE A 139 -6.35 0.98 24.68
CA PHE A 139 -7.73 1.45 24.52
C PHE A 139 -8.43 0.71 23.37
N PHE A 140 -7.78 0.56 22.22
CA PHE A 140 -8.32 -0.22 21.09
C PHE A 140 -8.64 -1.66 21.51
N LEU A 141 -7.70 -2.34 22.16
CA LEU A 141 -7.87 -3.72 22.63
C LEU A 141 -9.03 -3.84 23.64
N SER A 142 -9.24 -2.85 24.51
CA SER A 142 -10.34 -2.83 25.48
C SER A 142 -11.72 -2.74 24.84
N LYS A 143 -11.79 -2.37 23.56
CA LYS A 143 -13.05 -2.22 22.81
C LYS A 143 -13.37 -3.41 21.91
N ILE A 144 -12.47 -4.38 21.80
CA ILE A 144 -12.73 -5.59 21.02
C ILE A 144 -13.88 -6.37 21.69
N PRO A 145 -14.94 -6.76 20.94
CA PRO A 145 -16.05 -7.51 21.50
C PRO A 145 -15.60 -8.85 22.10
N ALA A 146 -16.20 -9.23 23.24
CA ALA A 146 -15.94 -10.52 23.86
C ALA A 146 -16.55 -11.69 23.08
N GLY A 147 -17.70 -11.46 22.44
CA GLY A 147 -18.42 -12.47 21.67
C GLY A 147 -17.91 -12.67 20.24
N HIS A 148 -18.50 -13.64 19.56
CA HIS A 148 -18.26 -14.00 18.16
C HIS A 148 -19.56 -13.93 17.38
N PRO A 149 -19.52 -13.74 16.04
CA PRO A 149 -18.36 -13.44 15.22
C PRO A 149 -17.85 -11.99 15.40
N ARG A 150 -16.55 -11.78 15.23
CA ARG A 150 -15.86 -10.47 15.37
C ARG A 150 -15.47 -9.85 14.05
N LEU A 151 -15.15 -10.69 13.05
CA LEU A 151 -14.52 -10.23 11.83
C LEU A 151 -15.54 -9.89 10.73
N LEU A 152 -16.32 -10.88 10.32
CA LEU A 152 -17.18 -10.72 9.15
C LEU A 152 -18.37 -9.82 9.46
N ILE A 153 -18.97 -9.97 10.62
CA ILE A 153 -20.09 -9.16 11.05
C ILE A 153 -20.16 -9.07 12.57
N ASN A 154 -20.81 -8.02 13.06
CA ASN A 154 -21.09 -7.84 14.49
C ASN A 154 -22.53 -8.26 14.89
N ASN A 155 -23.42 -8.48 13.90
CA ASN A 155 -24.81 -8.83 14.14
C ASN A 155 -25.36 -9.72 13.02
N ILE A 156 -25.60 -11.01 13.32
CA ILE A 156 -26.12 -12.01 12.38
C ILE A 156 -27.49 -11.64 11.82
N ASN A 157 -28.35 -11.03 12.61
CA ASN A 157 -29.69 -10.66 12.14
C ASN A 157 -29.63 -9.59 11.05
N GLN A 158 -28.65 -8.66 11.16
CA GLN A 158 -28.46 -7.63 10.15
C GLN A 158 -28.06 -8.24 8.78
N SER A 159 -27.17 -9.21 8.74
CA SER A 159 -26.80 -9.85 7.45
C SER A 159 -27.94 -10.66 6.84
N ARG A 160 -28.76 -11.32 7.66
CA ARG A 160 -29.94 -12.08 7.19
C ARG A 160 -31.06 -11.18 6.67
N SER A 161 -31.13 -9.93 7.13
CA SER A 161 -32.12 -8.94 6.67
C SER A 161 -31.76 -8.27 5.32
N ILE A 162 -30.59 -8.56 4.77
CA ILE A 162 -30.20 -8.03 3.46
C ILE A 162 -31.16 -8.56 2.39
N ASP A 163 -31.62 -7.66 1.52
CA ASP A 163 -32.59 -7.99 0.46
C ASP A 163 -32.12 -9.19 -0.37
N ALA A 164 -33.02 -10.15 -0.56
CA ALA A 164 -32.77 -11.35 -1.36
C ALA A 164 -32.44 -11.04 -2.83
N LYS A 165 -32.87 -9.86 -3.33
CA LYS A 165 -32.57 -9.39 -4.70
C LYS A 165 -31.24 -8.63 -4.80
N ASN A 166 -30.50 -8.43 -3.69
CA ASN A 166 -29.22 -7.78 -3.73
C ASN A 166 -28.22 -8.60 -4.55
N GLU A 167 -27.64 -8.00 -5.57
CA GLU A 167 -26.75 -8.69 -6.52
C GLU A 167 -25.50 -9.26 -5.85
N ASP A 168 -24.88 -8.57 -4.87
CA ASP A 168 -23.72 -9.07 -4.13
C ASP A 168 -24.08 -10.30 -3.29
N ARG A 169 -25.28 -10.31 -2.67
CA ARG A 169 -25.80 -11.44 -1.94
C ARG A 169 -26.02 -12.66 -2.87
N ILE A 170 -26.65 -12.43 -4.02
CA ILE A 170 -26.90 -13.49 -5.02
C ILE A 170 -25.56 -14.07 -5.51
N ALA A 171 -24.59 -13.21 -5.84
CA ALA A 171 -23.28 -13.65 -6.31
C ALA A 171 -22.56 -14.53 -5.28
N ILE A 172 -22.52 -14.11 -3.99
CA ILE A 172 -21.90 -14.88 -2.91
C ILE A 172 -22.54 -16.26 -2.76
N ILE A 173 -23.88 -16.33 -2.74
CA ILE A 173 -24.61 -17.60 -2.56
C ILE A 173 -24.38 -18.52 -3.77
N SER A 174 -24.46 -17.99 -5.00
CA SER A 174 -24.23 -18.77 -6.21
C SER A 174 -22.80 -19.35 -6.26
N GLU A 175 -21.80 -18.52 -5.99
CA GLU A 175 -20.41 -18.98 -5.96
C GLU A 175 -20.17 -20.02 -4.85
N ALA A 176 -20.79 -19.84 -3.68
CA ALA A 176 -20.69 -20.81 -2.59
C ALA A 176 -21.34 -22.15 -2.95
N ASP A 177 -22.51 -22.12 -3.60
CA ASP A 177 -23.20 -23.35 -4.05
C ASP A 177 -22.39 -24.14 -5.09
N GLU A 178 -21.73 -23.44 -6.03
CA GLU A 178 -20.83 -24.07 -7.00
C GLU A 178 -19.65 -24.75 -6.30
N LEU A 179 -19.08 -24.12 -5.28
CA LEU A 179 -17.94 -24.65 -4.53
C LEU A 179 -18.28 -25.83 -3.62
N LEU A 180 -19.57 -26.01 -3.21
CA LEU A 180 -20.00 -27.20 -2.45
C LEU A 180 -19.79 -28.51 -3.23
N LEU A 181 -19.85 -28.45 -4.55
CA LEU A 181 -19.71 -29.61 -5.43
C LEU A 181 -18.26 -30.04 -5.65
N LEU A 182 -17.28 -29.19 -5.28
CA LEU A 182 -15.89 -29.49 -5.51
C LEU A 182 -15.32 -30.39 -4.40
N PRO A 183 -14.38 -31.31 -4.74
CA PRO A 183 -13.67 -32.09 -3.74
C PRO A 183 -12.89 -31.18 -2.78
N LEU A 184 -12.62 -31.67 -1.59
CA LEU A 184 -11.76 -30.96 -0.65
C LEU A 184 -10.37 -30.77 -1.26
N PRO A 185 -9.73 -29.60 -1.02
CA PRO A 185 -8.35 -29.42 -1.41
C PRO A 185 -7.43 -30.29 -0.53
N ASP A 186 -6.28 -30.64 -1.04
CA ASP A 186 -5.28 -31.35 -0.27
C ASP A 186 -3.95 -30.58 -0.28
N ASP A 187 -3.06 -30.87 0.69
CA ASP A 187 -1.73 -30.26 0.83
C ASP A 187 -0.69 -31.05 0.03
N SER A 188 -0.98 -31.31 -1.24
CA SER A 188 -0.07 -32.04 -2.14
C SER A 188 0.11 -31.36 -3.48
N ILE A 189 1.24 -31.64 -4.11
CA ILE A 189 1.57 -31.19 -5.46
C ILE A 189 1.98 -32.40 -6.30
N ASP A 190 1.33 -32.61 -7.44
CA ASP A 190 1.75 -33.64 -8.41
C ASP A 190 3.07 -33.22 -9.09
N THR A 191 4.20 -33.62 -8.51
CA THR A 191 5.55 -33.32 -9.01
C THR A 191 5.94 -34.11 -10.25
N THR A 192 5.18 -35.13 -10.63
CA THR A 192 5.48 -35.96 -11.82
C THR A 192 5.44 -35.14 -13.12
N ARG A 193 4.59 -34.08 -13.14
CA ARG A 193 4.48 -33.14 -14.26
C ARG A 193 5.73 -32.30 -14.50
N PHE A 194 6.67 -32.28 -13.55
CA PHE A 194 7.85 -31.42 -13.57
C PHE A 194 9.14 -32.17 -13.84
N ALA A 195 9.07 -33.49 -14.09
CA ALA A 195 10.24 -34.36 -14.22
C ALA A 195 11.28 -33.88 -15.27
N ASN A 196 10.80 -33.23 -16.34
CA ASN A 196 11.65 -32.77 -17.45
C ASN A 196 12.09 -31.29 -17.33
N LEU A 197 11.80 -30.60 -16.22
CA LEU A 197 12.14 -29.22 -16.01
C LEU A 197 13.46 -29.10 -15.25
N ASN A 198 14.17 -27.97 -15.42
CA ASN A 198 15.33 -27.65 -14.57
C ASN A 198 14.86 -27.24 -13.16
N GLU A 199 15.77 -27.27 -12.19
CA GLU A 199 15.45 -27.03 -10.77
C GLU A 199 14.80 -25.64 -10.52
N ASN A 200 15.23 -24.60 -11.23
CA ASN A 200 14.62 -23.26 -11.09
C ASN A 200 13.17 -23.23 -11.60
N GLN A 201 12.90 -23.91 -12.71
CA GLN A 201 11.55 -24.02 -13.25
C GLN A 201 10.65 -24.85 -12.33
N LYS A 202 11.16 -25.98 -11.80
CA LYS A 202 10.45 -26.81 -10.81
C LYS A 202 10.09 -25.99 -9.60
N GLY A 203 11.06 -25.36 -8.94
CA GLY A 203 10.83 -24.58 -7.73
C GLY A 203 9.85 -23.41 -7.91
N ARG A 204 9.79 -22.80 -9.10
CA ARG A 204 8.81 -21.77 -9.43
C ARG A 204 7.40 -22.35 -9.52
N ILE A 205 7.22 -23.46 -10.24
CA ILE A 205 5.91 -24.09 -10.41
C ILE A 205 5.41 -24.66 -9.08
N GLU A 206 6.30 -25.22 -8.26
CA GLU A 206 5.96 -25.68 -6.91
C GLU A 206 5.47 -24.54 -6.02
N LYS A 207 6.13 -23.37 -6.05
CA LYS A 207 5.69 -22.19 -5.31
C LYS A 207 4.34 -21.67 -5.80
N ASP A 208 4.11 -21.64 -7.12
CA ASP A 208 2.83 -21.23 -7.69
C ASP A 208 1.70 -22.22 -7.31
N ALA A 209 1.98 -23.53 -7.32
CA ALA A 209 1.05 -24.56 -6.88
C ALA A 209 0.78 -24.46 -5.37
N ALA A 210 1.82 -24.31 -4.56
CA ALA A 210 1.72 -24.10 -3.11
C ALA A 210 0.87 -22.86 -2.77
N TYR A 211 1.03 -21.76 -3.50
CA TYR A 211 0.18 -20.59 -3.35
C TYR A 211 -1.31 -20.93 -3.58
N GLN A 212 -1.62 -21.74 -4.59
CA GLN A 212 -3.00 -22.13 -4.91
C GLN A 212 -3.63 -22.99 -3.82
N ILE A 213 -2.87 -23.82 -3.10
CA ILE A 213 -3.38 -24.66 -2.01
C ILE A 213 -4.03 -23.79 -0.94
N GLY A 214 -3.30 -22.86 -0.38
CA GLY A 214 -3.83 -21.97 0.66
C GLY A 214 -4.90 -21.00 0.13
N TYR A 215 -4.74 -20.54 -1.12
CA TYR A 215 -5.74 -19.68 -1.76
C TYR A 215 -7.10 -20.39 -1.89
N GLN A 216 -7.14 -21.62 -2.39
CA GLN A 216 -8.38 -22.37 -2.56
C GLN A 216 -9.04 -22.70 -1.22
N ALA A 217 -8.27 -23.13 -0.22
CA ALA A 217 -8.79 -23.41 1.11
C ALA A 217 -9.44 -22.15 1.72
N TYR A 218 -8.71 -21.04 1.74
CA TYR A 218 -9.20 -19.76 2.27
C TYR A 218 -10.45 -19.27 1.53
N GLN A 219 -10.41 -19.21 0.20
CA GLN A 219 -11.50 -18.67 -0.60
C GLN A 219 -12.81 -19.43 -0.36
N ARG A 220 -12.75 -20.77 -0.33
CA ARG A 220 -13.92 -21.59 -0.08
C ARG A 220 -14.47 -21.39 1.33
N ILE A 221 -13.62 -21.44 2.34
CA ILE A 221 -14.02 -21.19 3.74
C ILE A 221 -14.66 -19.81 3.85
N TYR A 222 -14.04 -18.78 3.28
CA TYR A 222 -14.52 -17.41 3.33
C TYR A 222 -15.92 -17.28 2.71
N LEU A 223 -16.14 -17.87 1.53
CA LEU A 223 -17.45 -17.86 0.86
C LEU A 223 -18.51 -18.66 1.63
N PHE A 224 -18.17 -19.82 2.20
CA PHE A 224 -19.10 -20.58 3.03
C PHE A 224 -19.50 -19.85 4.30
N CYS A 225 -18.55 -19.17 4.96
CA CYS A 225 -18.86 -18.32 6.11
C CYS A 225 -19.82 -17.20 5.72
N GLN A 226 -19.57 -16.51 4.62
CA GLN A 226 -20.45 -15.43 4.11
C GLN A 226 -21.85 -15.99 3.76
N ALA A 227 -21.93 -17.07 3.01
CA ALA A 227 -23.20 -17.68 2.61
C ALA A 227 -24.00 -18.13 3.83
N TYR A 228 -23.36 -18.72 4.85
CA TYR A 228 -24.02 -19.06 6.11
C TYR A 228 -24.56 -17.82 6.83
N LEU A 229 -23.78 -16.76 6.93
CA LEU A 229 -24.21 -15.52 7.58
C LEU A 229 -25.40 -14.89 6.86
N LEU A 230 -25.49 -15.03 5.54
CA LEU A 230 -26.61 -14.51 4.73
C LEU A 230 -27.86 -15.37 4.78
N THR A 231 -27.72 -16.72 4.86
CA THR A 231 -28.85 -17.64 4.69
C THR A 231 -29.25 -18.37 5.97
N GLY A 232 -28.28 -18.66 6.83
CA GLY A 232 -28.46 -19.54 7.99
C GLY A 232 -28.47 -21.02 7.61
N ASP A 233 -28.20 -21.39 6.35
CA ASP A 233 -28.23 -22.78 5.87
C ASP A 233 -27.00 -23.54 6.37
N ASP A 234 -27.25 -24.60 7.12
CA ASP A 234 -26.20 -25.41 7.77
C ASP A 234 -25.31 -26.19 6.77
N LYS A 235 -25.70 -26.33 5.50
CA LYS A 235 -24.83 -26.94 4.48
C LYS A 235 -23.48 -26.20 4.38
N TYR A 236 -23.49 -24.88 4.48
CA TYR A 236 -22.28 -24.05 4.44
C TYR A 236 -21.46 -24.18 5.74
N PHE A 237 -22.13 -24.27 6.90
CA PHE A 237 -21.45 -24.53 8.17
C PHE A 237 -20.70 -25.86 8.13
N TYR A 238 -21.37 -26.95 7.74
CA TYR A 238 -20.73 -28.27 7.71
C TYR A 238 -19.52 -28.29 6.77
N LYS A 239 -19.64 -27.64 5.59
CA LYS A 239 -18.54 -27.62 4.61
C LYS A 239 -17.39 -26.75 5.05
N ALA A 240 -17.66 -25.56 5.60
CA ALA A 240 -16.62 -24.69 6.16
C ALA A 240 -15.88 -25.36 7.32
N LYS A 241 -16.61 -26.01 8.23
CA LYS A 241 -16.05 -26.77 9.36
C LYS A 241 -15.18 -27.93 8.86
N GLU A 242 -15.67 -28.75 7.95
CA GLU A 242 -14.92 -29.85 7.36
C GLU A 242 -13.58 -29.38 6.79
N MET A 243 -13.58 -28.30 6.04
CA MET A 243 -12.36 -27.72 5.47
C MET A 243 -11.44 -27.10 6.54
N GLY A 244 -12.00 -26.36 7.50
CA GLY A 244 -11.19 -25.77 8.58
C GLY A 244 -10.47 -26.82 9.40
N ILE A 245 -11.16 -27.91 9.76
CA ILE A 245 -10.57 -29.04 10.47
C ILE A 245 -9.54 -29.78 9.60
N LEU A 246 -9.80 -29.97 8.31
CA LEU A 246 -8.81 -30.55 7.39
C LEU A 246 -7.51 -29.73 7.38
N VAL A 247 -7.60 -28.40 7.27
CA VAL A 247 -6.43 -27.50 7.23
C VAL A 247 -5.60 -27.57 8.54
N THR A 248 -6.21 -27.92 9.69
CA THR A 248 -5.44 -28.14 10.93
C THR A 248 -4.45 -29.30 10.85
N SER A 249 -4.72 -30.29 9.97
CA SER A 249 -3.84 -31.44 9.75
C SER A 249 -2.68 -31.15 8.77
N TRP A 250 -2.69 -30.04 8.09
CA TRP A 250 -1.64 -29.67 7.13
C TRP A 250 -0.38 -29.21 7.85
N ASP A 251 0.73 -29.85 7.53
CA ASP A 251 2.01 -29.47 8.12
C ASP A 251 2.42 -28.07 7.63
N ARG A 252 2.68 -27.18 8.57
CA ARG A 252 3.18 -25.85 8.22
C ARG A 252 4.50 -25.88 7.42
N ASN A 253 5.33 -26.93 7.59
CA ASN A 253 6.54 -27.14 6.80
C ASN A 253 6.28 -27.86 5.46
N GLY A 254 5.02 -28.24 5.17
CA GLY A 254 4.57 -28.79 3.91
C GLY A 254 4.33 -27.73 2.83
N TYR A 255 3.63 -28.10 1.77
CA TYR A 255 3.36 -27.21 0.65
C TYR A 255 2.50 -26.00 1.04
N SER A 256 1.50 -26.16 1.89
CA SER A 256 0.64 -25.06 2.36
C SER A 256 1.42 -23.97 3.09
N GLY A 257 2.55 -24.30 3.70
CA GLY A 257 3.43 -23.37 4.39
C GLY A 257 4.66 -22.91 3.58
N MET A 258 4.86 -23.44 2.36
CA MET A 258 6.01 -23.11 1.52
C MET A 258 6.05 -21.64 1.10
N VAL A 259 4.89 -21.01 0.95
CA VAL A 259 4.72 -19.60 0.57
C VAL A 259 3.94 -18.88 1.65
N ASP A 260 4.47 -17.76 2.14
CA ASP A 260 3.87 -16.96 3.21
C ASP A 260 2.41 -16.54 2.93
N PHE A 261 2.06 -16.24 1.70
CA PHE A 261 0.67 -15.99 1.30
C PHE A 261 -0.26 -17.20 1.53
N SER A 262 0.21 -18.40 1.22
CA SER A 262 -0.55 -19.64 1.39
C SER A 262 -0.73 -19.94 2.88
N ASP A 263 0.36 -19.89 3.64
CA ASP A 263 0.38 -20.13 5.08
C ASP A 263 -0.54 -19.15 5.84
N ALA A 264 -0.46 -17.86 5.52
CA ALA A 264 -1.32 -16.84 6.13
C ALA A 264 -2.81 -17.02 5.76
N LYS A 265 -3.11 -17.47 4.54
CA LYS A 265 -4.48 -17.79 4.12
C LYS A 265 -5.03 -19.04 4.84
N CYS A 266 -4.24 -20.07 5.00
CA CYS A 266 -4.61 -21.23 5.81
C CYS A 266 -4.92 -20.81 7.25
N MET A 267 -4.06 -19.98 7.85
CA MET A 267 -4.25 -19.44 9.18
C MET A 267 -5.56 -18.66 9.31
N LEU A 268 -5.81 -17.69 8.43
CA LEU A 268 -7.03 -16.88 8.47
C LEU A 268 -8.28 -17.71 8.14
N GLY A 269 -8.18 -18.68 7.21
CA GLY A 269 -9.30 -19.60 6.91
C GLY A 269 -9.77 -20.36 8.15
N MET A 270 -8.83 -20.96 8.90
CA MET A 270 -9.16 -21.64 10.17
C MET A 270 -9.74 -20.66 11.19
N ALA A 271 -9.19 -19.46 11.31
CA ALA A 271 -9.69 -18.43 12.21
C ALA A 271 -11.12 -17.99 11.86
N LEU A 272 -11.46 -17.89 10.57
CA LEU A 272 -12.82 -17.59 10.12
C LEU A 272 -13.83 -18.67 10.52
N VAL A 273 -13.44 -19.95 10.43
CA VAL A 273 -14.30 -21.05 10.92
C VAL A 273 -14.51 -20.93 12.42
N PHE A 274 -13.44 -20.70 13.18
CA PHE A 274 -13.53 -20.51 14.61
C PHE A 274 -14.42 -19.30 14.99
N ASP A 275 -14.26 -18.19 14.32
CA ASP A 275 -15.00 -16.95 14.59
C ASP A 275 -16.48 -17.05 14.20
N THR A 276 -16.74 -17.49 12.97
CA THR A 276 -18.10 -17.51 12.41
C THR A 276 -19.00 -18.52 13.08
N PHE A 277 -18.44 -19.67 13.48
CA PHE A 277 -19.20 -20.80 14.02
C PHE A 277 -18.90 -21.11 15.48
N TYR A 278 -18.39 -20.14 16.23
CA TYR A 278 -17.93 -20.31 17.61
C TYR A 278 -18.94 -21.07 18.48
N ASP A 279 -20.21 -20.70 18.43
CA ASP A 279 -21.27 -21.32 19.24
C ASP A 279 -21.74 -22.70 18.73
N LYS A 280 -21.34 -23.08 17.50
CA LYS A 280 -21.69 -24.37 16.87
C LYS A 280 -20.56 -25.41 16.94
N LEU A 281 -19.34 -24.97 17.26
CA LEU A 281 -18.18 -25.85 17.40
C LEU A 281 -18.15 -26.48 18.79
N SER A 282 -17.80 -27.76 18.88
CA SER A 282 -17.47 -28.41 20.14
C SER A 282 -16.16 -27.85 20.71
N ASP A 283 -15.94 -28.04 22.01
CA ASP A 283 -14.70 -27.59 22.67
C ASP A 283 -13.45 -28.25 22.09
N GLY A 284 -13.57 -29.52 21.66
CA GLY A 284 -12.49 -30.23 20.98
C GLY A 284 -12.14 -29.61 19.61
N GLU A 285 -13.15 -29.25 18.81
CA GLU A 285 -12.96 -28.58 17.51
C GLU A 285 -12.39 -27.18 17.67
N LYS A 286 -12.88 -26.41 18.68
CA LYS A 286 -12.31 -25.10 19.02
C LYS A 286 -10.84 -25.20 19.40
N LYS A 287 -10.49 -26.17 20.27
CA LYS A 287 -9.11 -26.39 20.68
C LYS A 287 -8.21 -26.74 19.50
N LEU A 288 -8.66 -27.67 18.63
CA LEU A 288 -7.90 -28.10 17.46
C LEU A 288 -7.59 -26.92 16.52
N LEU A 289 -8.59 -26.08 16.24
CA LEU A 289 -8.45 -24.89 15.41
C LEU A 289 -7.48 -23.89 16.09
N LEU A 290 -7.67 -23.58 17.36
CA LEU A 290 -6.83 -22.63 18.09
C LEU A 290 -5.35 -23.06 18.11
N ASP A 291 -5.07 -24.32 18.40
CA ASP A 291 -3.70 -24.87 18.45
C ASP A 291 -3.01 -24.69 17.07
N ALA A 292 -3.70 -25.03 15.97
CA ALA A 292 -3.15 -24.90 14.62
C ALA A 292 -2.96 -23.43 14.17
N ILE A 293 -3.89 -22.56 14.52
CA ILE A 293 -3.81 -21.12 14.19
C ILE A 293 -2.66 -20.48 14.99
N GLN A 294 -2.55 -20.78 16.28
CA GLN A 294 -1.52 -20.22 17.15
C GLN A 294 -0.10 -20.55 16.68
N ILE A 295 0.15 -21.78 16.20
CA ILE A 295 1.44 -22.18 15.62
C ILE A 295 1.84 -21.25 14.47
N ARG A 296 0.93 -20.98 13.52
CA ARG A 296 1.18 -20.12 12.37
C ARG A 296 1.29 -18.64 12.77
N ALA A 297 0.42 -18.16 13.62
CA ALA A 297 0.44 -16.77 14.10
C ALA A 297 1.74 -16.45 14.86
N LYS A 298 2.18 -17.34 15.73
CA LYS A 298 3.45 -17.22 16.45
C LYS A 298 4.65 -17.21 15.52
N TYR A 299 4.65 -18.09 14.51
CA TYR A 299 5.70 -18.10 13.49
C TYR A 299 5.80 -16.76 12.76
N PHE A 300 4.69 -16.22 12.26
CA PHE A 300 4.69 -14.94 11.56
C PHE A 300 5.11 -13.77 12.45
N TYR A 301 4.69 -13.75 13.69
CA TYR A 301 5.13 -12.74 14.64
C TYR A 301 6.66 -12.78 14.83
N GLN A 302 7.22 -13.98 15.01
CA GLN A 302 8.67 -14.16 15.17
C GLN A 302 9.46 -13.84 13.88
N LEU A 303 8.88 -14.12 12.71
CA LEU A 303 9.49 -13.84 11.42
C LEU A 303 9.64 -12.34 11.17
N TYR A 304 8.59 -11.57 11.47
CA TYR A 304 8.50 -10.16 11.06
C TYR A 304 8.92 -9.19 12.15
N LYS A 305 8.77 -9.53 13.43
CA LYS A 305 9.22 -8.69 14.52
C LYS A 305 10.73 -8.46 14.46
N ASN A 306 11.17 -7.22 14.63
CA ASN A 306 12.56 -6.81 14.47
C ASN A 306 13.13 -7.10 13.07
N ASP A 307 12.32 -6.91 12.06
CA ASP A 307 12.69 -6.97 10.64
C ASP A 307 11.94 -5.92 9.82
N VAL A 308 10.60 -5.97 9.82
CA VAL A 308 9.79 -5.12 8.94
C VAL A 308 9.68 -3.66 9.39
N GLU A 309 10.04 -3.36 10.63
CA GLU A 309 10.07 -1.99 11.16
C GLU A 309 10.99 -1.07 10.32
N VAL A 310 12.12 -1.63 9.86
CA VAL A 310 13.10 -0.89 9.04
C VAL A 310 13.08 -1.31 7.57
N LYS A 311 12.35 -2.36 7.20
CA LYS A 311 12.26 -2.89 5.84
C LYS A 311 10.88 -2.67 5.25
N ILE A 312 10.63 -1.47 4.72
CA ILE A 312 9.33 -1.15 4.17
C ILE A 312 9.02 -1.86 2.84
N LEU A 313 10.03 -2.29 2.10
CA LEU A 313 9.90 -3.00 0.81
C LEU A 313 10.12 -4.51 0.97
N SER A 314 10.00 -5.04 2.18
CA SER A 314 10.32 -6.42 2.49
C SER A 314 9.15 -7.36 2.19
N GLY A 315 9.32 -8.19 1.18
CA GLY A 315 8.44 -9.34 0.90
C GLY A 315 6.96 -8.99 0.76
N HIS A 316 6.12 -9.92 1.16
CA HIS A 316 4.66 -9.82 1.04
C HIS A 316 3.97 -9.21 2.27
N PHE A 317 4.74 -8.87 3.31
CA PHE A 317 4.18 -8.40 4.58
C PHE A 317 3.22 -7.22 4.39
N TRP A 318 3.65 -6.22 3.64
CA TRP A 318 2.87 -5.01 3.39
C TRP A 318 1.76 -5.17 2.35
N GLN A 319 1.77 -6.21 1.54
CA GLN A 319 0.77 -6.43 0.50
C GLN A 319 -0.53 -7.04 1.05
N HIS A 320 -0.43 -8.13 1.80
CA HIS A 320 -1.59 -8.82 2.37
C HIS A 320 -1.33 -9.38 3.76
N ILE A 321 -0.09 -9.72 4.08
CA ILE A 321 0.21 -10.49 5.29
C ILE A 321 -0.19 -9.70 6.54
N LEU A 322 0.12 -8.41 6.59
CA LEU A 322 -0.30 -7.55 7.71
C LEU A 322 -1.82 -7.59 7.92
N HIS A 323 -2.59 -7.56 6.83
CA HIS A 323 -4.05 -7.64 6.88
C HIS A 323 -4.51 -8.98 7.48
N PHE A 324 -3.98 -10.10 6.99
CA PHE A 324 -4.33 -11.43 7.51
C PHE A 324 -3.92 -11.61 8.97
N LEU A 325 -2.74 -11.12 9.35
CA LEU A 325 -2.26 -11.17 10.74
C LEU A 325 -3.11 -10.31 11.67
N PHE A 326 -3.47 -9.11 11.25
CA PHE A 326 -4.33 -8.23 12.05
C PHE A 326 -5.70 -8.87 12.28
N GLN A 327 -6.34 -9.38 11.24
CA GLN A 327 -7.63 -10.04 11.31
C GLN A 327 -7.59 -11.30 12.18
N THR A 328 -6.60 -12.17 11.98
CA THR A 328 -6.44 -13.39 12.78
C THR A 328 -6.27 -13.07 14.26
N ASN A 329 -5.42 -12.11 14.57
CA ASN A 329 -5.18 -11.75 15.98
C ASN A 329 -6.37 -11.02 16.63
N LEU A 330 -7.19 -10.33 15.84
CA LEU A 330 -8.48 -9.79 16.31
C LEU A 330 -9.42 -10.93 16.76
N ILE A 331 -9.48 -12.01 16.00
CA ILE A 331 -10.27 -13.20 16.31
C ILE A 331 -9.72 -13.90 17.56
N LEU A 332 -8.41 -14.12 17.63
CA LEU A 332 -7.75 -14.84 18.73
C LEU A 332 -7.70 -14.06 20.05
N PHE A 333 -7.97 -12.77 20.03
CA PHE A 333 -7.89 -11.95 21.23
C PHE A 333 -8.77 -12.49 22.36
N ASN A 334 -8.20 -12.63 23.57
CA ASN A 334 -8.77 -13.28 24.75
C ASN A 334 -8.91 -14.82 24.67
N HIS A 335 -8.45 -15.48 23.61
CA HIS A 335 -8.35 -16.94 23.53
C HIS A 335 -6.90 -17.45 23.63
N VAL A 336 -5.94 -16.61 23.26
CA VAL A 336 -4.51 -16.88 23.30
C VAL A 336 -3.83 -15.67 23.94
N ASP A 337 -3.12 -15.88 25.04
CA ASP A 337 -2.54 -14.79 25.86
C ASP A 337 -1.57 -13.90 25.08
N GLU A 338 -0.74 -14.50 24.21
CA GLU A 338 0.24 -13.78 23.42
C GLU A 338 -0.37 -12.84 22.38
N THR A 339 -1.63 -13.01 22.02
CA THR A 339 -2.29 -12.16 21.00
C THR A 339 -2.38 -10.70 21.41
N LYS A 340 -2.35 -10.39 22.72
CA LYS A 340 -2.28 -9.00 23.18
C LYS A 340 -1.01 -8.31 22.68
N GLU A 341 0.14 -8.97 22.76
CA GLU A 341 1.41 -8.46 22.26
C GLU A 341 1.41 -8.40 20.73
N TRP A 342 0.96 -9.47 20.08
CA TRP A 342 0.98 -9.56 18.61
C TRP A 342 0.07 -8.52 17.95
N LEU A 343 -1.15 -8.38 18.44
CA LEU A 343 -2.10 -7.39 17.88
C LEU A 343 -1.64 -5.96 18.18
N THR A 344 -1.06 -5.70 19.35
CA THR A 344 -0.43 -4.40 19.66
C THR A 344 0.69 -4.08 18.66
N TYR A 345 1.52 -5.07 18.33
CA TYR A 345 2.58 -4.91 17.35
C TYR A 345 2.05 -4.56 15.96
N TYR A 346 1.07 -5.33 15.46
CA TYR A 346 0.50 -5.07 14.12
C TYR A 346 -0.25 -3.74 14.05
N TYR A 347 -0.90 -3.35 15.11
CA TYR A 347 -1.52 -2.04 15.27
C TYR A 347 -0.47 -0.92 15.16
N ASN A 348 0.60 -1.01 15.93
CA ASN A 348 1.69 -0.04 15.90
C ASN A 348 2.38 0.03 14.53
N ILE A 349 2.64 -1.11 13.91
CA ILE A 349 3.22 -1.18 12.57
C ILE A 349 2.31 -0.51 11.54
N PHE A 350 0.99 -0.76 11.60
CA PHE A 350 0.05 -0.12 10.70
C PHE A 350 0.12 1.40 10.84
N PHE A 351 -0.07 1.96 12.01
CA PHE A 351 -0.07 3.41 12.21
C PHE A 351 1.30 4.06 11.97
N ALA A 352 2.39 3.34 12.19
CA ALA A 352 3.73 3.85 11.94
C ALA A 352 4.07 3.92 10.44
N LYS A 353 3.54 3.03 9.62
CA LYS A 353 3.96 2.86 8.23
C LYS A 353 2.86 3.09 7.20
N SER A 354 1.60 3.10 7.60
CA SER A 354 0.49 3.35 6.66
C SER A 354 0.31 4.86 6.42
N PRO A 355 -0.05 5.26 5.22
CA PRO A 355 -0.07 4.43 4.03
C PRO A 355 1.35 4.10 3.56
N ILE A 356 1.57 2.83 3.30
CA ILE A 356 2.88 2.32 2.97
C ILE A 356 3.36 2.91 1.64
N LEU A 357 4.60 3.41 1.62
CA LEU A 357 5.28 3.94 0.43
C LEU A 357 4.61 5.15 -0.23
N SER A 358 3.62 5.77 0.40
CA SER A 358 2.79 6.80 -0.21
C SER A 358 2.76 8.12 0.54
N GLY A 359 3.04 8.10 1.84
CA GLY A 359 2.96 9.30 2.67
C GLY A 359 1.60 10.00 2.60
N GLU A 360 1.59 11.32 2.72
CA GLU A 360 0.38 12.14 2.72
C GLU A 360 -0.11 12.53 1.33
N SER A 361 0.76 12.42 0.32
CA SER A 361 0.44 12.89 -1.04
C SER A 361 -0.61 12.04 -1.79
N GLY A 362 -0.90 10.84 -1.31
CA GLY A 362 -1.93 9.96 -1.87
C GLY A 362 -1.50 9.11 -3.06
N GLY A 363 -0.24 9.23 -3.52
CA GLY A 363 0.29 8.41 -4.60
C GLY A 363 0.65 6.99 -4.14
N TRP A 364 0.86 6.07 -5.10
CA TRP A 364 1.34 4.72 -4.82
C TRP A 364 2.62 4.41 -5.60
N THR A 365 3.63 3.88 -4.93
CA THR A 365 4.98 3.81 -5.48
C THR A 365 5.23 2.53 -6.29
N GLU A 366 4.65 1.40 -5.92
CA GLU A 366 4.91 0.08 -6.50
C GLU A 366 4.10 -0.23 -7.77
N GLY A 367 3.35 0.76 -8.29
CA GLY A 367 2.51 0.61 -9.48
C GLY A 367 1.11 0.13 -9.19
N LEU A 368 0.26 0.22 -10.21
CA LEU A 368 -1.19 0.03 -10.10
C LEU A 368 -1.57 -1.40 -9.70
N SER A 369 -0.83 -2.41 -10.17
CA SER A 369 -1.08 -3.81 -9.82
C SER A 369 -0.89 -4.06 -8.32
N TYR A 370 0.15 -3.48 -7.71
CA TYR A 370 0.41 -3.63 -6.27
C TYR A 370 -0.47 -2.72 -5.41
N PHE A 371 -0.95 -1.62 -5.95
CA PHE A 371 -2.02 -0.86 -5.28
C PHE A 371 -3.27 -1.73 -5.07
N THR A 372 -3.70 -2.50 -6.10
CA THR A 372 -4.88 -3.36 -5.94
C THR A 372 -4.69 -4.46 -4.91
N MET A 373 -3.47 -4.89 -4.64
CA MET A 373 -3.16 -5.86 -3.58
C MET A 373 -3.30 -5.29 -2.16
N ASN A 374 -3.31 -3.97 -2.03
CA ASN A 374 -3.40 -3.27 -0.74
C ASN A 374 -4.76 -2.63 -0.46
N MET A 375 -5.70 -2.67 -1.41
CA MET A 375 -7.01 -2.00 -1.26
C MET A 375 -7.76 -2.42 0.00
N GLU A 376 -7.80 -3.73 0.29
CA GLU A 376 -8.48 -4.26 1.48
C GLU A 376 -7.76 -3.86 2.77
N THR A 377 -6.44 -3.95 2.81
CA THR A 377 -5.63 -3.52 3.96
C THR A 377 -5.83 -2.05 4.29
N LEU A 378 -5.89 -1.19 3.27
CA LEU A 378 -6.11 0.25 3.41
C LEU A 378 -7.50 0.62 3.94
N ILE A 379 -8.46 -0.29 3.81
CA ILE A 379 -9.85 -0.07 4.25
C ILE A 379 -10.15 -0.80 5.56
N ASP A 380 -9.87 -2.09 5.66
CA ASP A 380 -10.36 -2.91 6.77
C ASP A 380 -9.73 -2.55 8.11
N ILE A 381 -8.40 -2.38 8.18
CA ILE A 381 -7.74 -2.07 9.44
C ILE A 381 -8.23 -0.73 10.03
N PRO A 382 -8.23 0.39 9.27
CA PRO A 382 -8.78 1.65 9.79
C PRO A 382 -10.28 1.56 10.09
N PHE A 383 -11.04 0.74 9.37
CA PHE A 383 -12.46 0.54 9.63
C PHE A 383 -12.69 -0.15 10.98
N PHE A 384 -11.93 -1.19 11.35
CA PHE A 384 -11.99 -1.81 12.66
C PHE A 384 -11.64 -0.81 13.77
N VAL A 385 -10.58 -0.02 13.57
CA VAL A 385 -10.19 1.02 14.55
C VAL A 385 -11.31 2.04 14.73
N LYS A 386 -11.90 2.51 13.63
CA LYS A 386 -13.06 3.42 13.66
C LYS A 386 -14.25 2.80 14.36
N SER A 387 -14.58 1.55 14.04
CA SER A 387 -15.76 0.87 14.59
C SER A 387 -15.66 0.67 16.10
N TYR A 388 -14.48 0.39 16.62
CA TYR A 388 -14.27 0.11 18.03
C TYR A 388 -13.97 1.34 18.88
N THR A 389 -13.29 2.35 18.30
CA THR A 389 -12.78 3.50 19.06
C THR A 389 -13.43 4.83 18.69
N GLY A 390 -14.13 4.90 17.55
CA GLY A 390 -14.63 6.14 16.96
C GLY A 390 -13.58 6.94 16.20
N TYR A 391 -12.31 6.54 16.20
CA TYR A 391 -11.24 7.25 15.49
C TYR A 391 -11.31 7.03 13.99
N ASP A 392 -11.67 8.07 13.25
CA ASP A 392 -11.91 8.02 11.81
C ASP A 392 -10.66 8.39 11.01
N PHE A 393 -9.78 7.42 10.78
CA PHE A 393 -8.55 7.58 10.02
C PHE A 393 -8.78 8.04 8.58
N PHE A 394 -9.91 7.68 7.98
CA PHE A 394 -10.28 8.11 6.62
C PHE A 394 -10.49 9.62 6.52
N LYS A 395 -10.97 10.27 7.59
CA LYS A 395 -11.21 11.70 7.62
C LYS A 395 -9.99 12.50 8.05
N VAL A 396 -9.17 11.92 8.92
CA VAL A 396 -8.06 12.67 9.54
C VAL A 396 -6.75 12.57 8.76
N HIS A 397 -6.50 11.48 8.02
CA HIS A 397 -5.24 11.29 7.30
C HIS A 397 -5.35 11.82 5.87
N PRO A 398 -4.49 12.80 5.47
CA PRO A 398 -4.58 13.47 4.15
C PRO A 398 -4.47 12.52 2.95
N PHE A 399 -3.77 11.40 3.12
CA PHE A 399 -3.61 10.38 2.08
C PHE A 399 -4.94 9.99 1.43
N TYR A 400 -5.98 9.76 2.23
CA TYR A 400 -7.25 9.25 1.71
C TYR A 400 -7.96 10.23 0.80
N ASN A 401 -7.94 11.52 1.10
CA ASN A 401 -8.50 12.54 0.21
C ASN A 401 -7.61 12.77 -1.01
N ASN A 402 -6.28 12.80 -0.82
CA ASN A 402 -5.33 13.02 -1.90
C ASN A 402 -5.31 11.85 -2.90
N MET A 403 -5.55 10.61 -2.44
CA MET A 403 -5.62 9.42 -3.29
C MET A 403 -6.75 9.51 -4.33
N ALA A 404 -7.86 10.19 -4.03
CA ALA A 404 -8.91 10.42 -5.03
C ALA A 404 -8.37 11.16 -6.26
N SER A 405 -7.52 12.17 -6.04
CA SER A 405 -6.83 12.85 -7.13
C SER A 405 -5.82 11.94 -7.85
N TRP A 406 -5.12 11.08 -7.10
CA TRP A 406 -4.20 10.13 -7.70
C TRP A 406 -4.91 9.14 -8.63
N LEU A 407 -6.08 8.65 -8.26
CA LEU A 407 -6.90 7.83 -9.15
C LEU A 407 -7.23 8.56 -10.46
N VAL A 408 -7.65 9.81 -10.40
CA VAL A 408 -7.97 10.61 -11.60
C VAL A 408 -6.75 10.79 -12.51
N TYR A 409 -5.60 11.11 -11.92
CA TYR A 409 -4.40 11.47 -12.69
C TYR A 409 -3.55 10.27 -13.13
N HIS A 410 -3.59 9.13 -12.43
CA HIS A 410 -2.74 7.96 -12.69
C HIS A 410 -3.51 6.71 -13.11
N VAL A 411 -4.80 6.65 -12.82
CA VAL A 411 -5.71 5.55 -13.19
C VAL A 411 -6.96 6.10 -13.87
N PRO A 412 -6.82 6.90 -14.93
CA PRO A 412 -7.93 7.65 -15.50
C PRO A 412 -9.01 6.70 -16.05
N ALA A 413 -10.28 6.99 -15.74
CA ALA A 413 -11.42 6.25 -16.26
C ALA A 413 -11.47 6.30 -17.78
N GLY A 414 -11.64 5.17 -18.46
CA GLY A 414 -11.70 5.06 -19.91
C GLY A 414 -10.37 5.26 -20.64
N ALA A 415 -9.24 5.23 -19.93
CA ALA A 415 -7.91 5.39 -20.50
C ALA A 415 -6.89 4.44 -19.86
N VAL A 416 -5.73 4.33 -20.47
CA VAL A 416 -4.60 3.57 -19.90
C VAL A 416 -4.05 4.29 -18.67
N GLY A 417 -3.63 3.51 -17.68
CA GLY A 417 -2.95 4.03 -16.49
C GLY A 417 -1.51 4.46 -16.75
N ASP A 418 -0.83 4.88 -15.70
CA ASP A 418 0.51 5.50 -15.78
C ASP A 418 1.63 4.59 -16.27
N GLY A 419 1.51 3.27 -16.09
CA GLY A 419 2.46 2.27 -16.59
C GLY A 419 3.79 2.15 -15.84
N PHE A 420 3.95 2.79 -14.67
CA PHE A 420 5.19 2.71 -13.89
C PHE A 420 5.25 1.48 -12.98
N ALA A 421 6.47 1.17 -12.52
CA ALA A 421 6.77 0.07 -11.61
C ALA A 421 6.39 -1.31 -12.19
N ASP A 422 6.22 -2.34 -11.37
CA ASP A 422 5.72 -3.66 -11.77
C ASP A 422 4.22 -3.60 -12.05
N ASN A 423 3.85 -3.03 -13.19
CA ASN A 423 2.48 -2.75 -13.56
C ASN A 423 2.09 -3.46 -14.86
N SER A 424 1.03 -4.26 -14.81
CA SER A 424 0.40 -4.84 -15.99
C SER A 424 -0.82 -4.05 -16.49
N THR A 425 -1.33 -3.13 -15.68
CA THR A 425 -2.59 -2.42 -15.97
C THR A 425 -2.44 -1.24 -16.91
N HIS A 426 -1.21 -0.86 -17.31
CA HIS A 426 -0.98 0.18 -18.30
C HIS A 426 -1.56 -0.17 -19.69
N LEU A 427 -1.94 -1.42 -19.90
CA LEU A 427 -2.56 -1.90 -21.13
C LEU A 427 -4.07 -1.69 -21.17
N TYR A 428 -4.70 -1.44 -20.03
CA TYR A 428 -6.15 -1.44 -19.85
C TYR A 428 -6.62 -0.20 -19.10
N SER A 429 -7.88 0.16 -19.27
CA SER A 429 -8.55 1.12 -18.40
C SER A 429 -8.79 0.50 -17.01
N PRO A 430 -9.06 1.30 -15.96
CA PRO A 430 -9.38 0.77 -14.64
C PRO A 430 -10.62 -0.12 -14.67
N GLY A 431 -10.47 -1.34 -14.16
CA GLY A 431 -11.55 -2.32 -14.10
C GLY A 431 -12.45 -2.16 -12.87
N ALA A 432 -13.32 -3.16 -12.66
CA ALA A 432 -14.31 -3.21 -11.57
C ALA A 432 -13.71 -3.02 -10.16
N LYS A 433 -12.47 -3.46 -9.92
CA LYS A 433 -11.76 -3.27 -8.65
C LYS A 433 -11.64 -1.80 -8.26
N TYR A 434 -11.20 -0.95 -9.19
CA TYR A 434 -11.03 0.48 -8.93
C TYR A 434 -12.36 1.17 -8.72
N GLN A 435 -13.40 0.77 -9.48
CA GLN A 435 -14.75 1.27 -9.30
C GLN A 435 -15.30 0.89 -7.91
N ALA A 436 -15.18 -0.39 -7.52
CA ALA A 436 -15.61 -0.87 -6.20
C ALA A 436 -14.88 -0.14 -5.07
N PHE A 437 -13.55 0.00 -5.18
CA PHE A 437 -12.75 0.73 -4.21
C PHE A 437 -13.19 2.20 -4.09
N ALA A 438 -13.41 2.88 -5.21
CA ALA A 438 -13.83 4.29 -5.20
C ALA A 438 -15.23 4.48 -4.58
N ILE A 439 -16.15 3.54 -4.79
CA ILE A 439 -17.48 3.56 -4.14
C ILE A 439 -17.32 3.49 -2.63
N GLU A 440 -16.53 2.54 -2.13
CA GLU A 440 -16.35 2.38 -0.69
C GLU A 440 -15.60 3.57 -0.07
N MET A 441 -14.60 4.10 -0.75
CA MET A 441 -13.89 5.30 -0.33
C MET A 441 -14.78 6.55 -0.33
N ALA A 442 -15.71 6.67 -1.28
CA ALA A 442 -16.69 7.77 -1.29
C ALA A 442 -17.57 7.74 -0.04
N LYS A 443 -18.05 6.55 0.34
CA LYS A 443 -18.87 6.37 1.55
C LYS A 443 -18.09 6.62 2.84
N LEU A 444 -16.85 6.15 2.93
CA LEU A 444 -16.02 6.22 4.14
C LEU A 444 -15.48 7.65 4.38
N THR A 445 -15.02 8.31 3.33
CA THR A 445 -14.38 9.64 3.42
C THR A 445 -15.38 10.77 3.29
N GLN A 446 -16.56 10.53 2.67
CA GLN A 446 -17.50 11.54 2.21
C GLN A 446 -16.89 12.57 1.25
N PHE A 447 -15.78 12.19 0.57
CA PHE A 447 -15.11 13.06 -0.40
C PHE A 447 -15.68 12.85 -1.80
N PRO A 448 -16.36 13.87 -2.39
CA PRO A 448 -17.16 13.69 -3.61
C PRO A 448 -16.37 13.26 -4.85
N LEU A 449 -15.05 13.52 -4.88
CA LEU A 449 -14.21 13.14 -6.03
C LEU A 449 -14.14 11.61 -6.24
N TYR A 450 -14.25 10.82 -5.18
CA TYR A 450 -14.34 9.37 -5.32
C TYR A 450 -15.64 8.92 -6.00
N LYS A 451 -16.78 9.56 -5.64
CA LYS A 451 -18.06 9.30 -6.32
C LYS A 451 -17.97 9.66 -7.79
N TRP A 452 -17.46 10.86 -8.09
CA TRP A 452 -17.23 11.29 -9.47
C TRP A 452 -16.38 10.29 -10.26
N TYR A 453 -15.28 9.82 -9.68
CA TYR A 453 -14.40 8.84 -10.32
C TYR A 453 -15.11 7.50 -10.56
N ALA A 454 -15.85 6.99 -9.58
CA ALA A 454 -16.63 5.76 -9.74
C ALA A 454 -17.71 5.86 -10.82
N ASP A 455 -18.40 7.02 -10.90
CA ASP A 455 -19.39 7.31 -11.92
C ASP A 455 -18.74 7.38 -13.32
N LYS A 456 -17.56 7.99 -13.44
CA LYS A 456 -16.78 7.99 -14.68
C LYS A 456 -16.30 6.61 -15.10
N CYS A 457 -15.84 5.77 -14.18
CA CYS A 457 -15.52 4.38 -14.49
C CYS A 457 -16.73 3.65 -15.08
N ARG A 458 -17.93 3.84 -14.50
CA ARG A 458 -19.16 3.23 -15.00
C ARG A 458 -19.59 3.78 -16.38
N GLU A 459 -19.36 5.07 -16.63
CA GLU A 459 -19.69 5.71 -17.92
C GLU A 459 -18.86 5.12 -19.06
N TYR A 460 -17.55 4.93 -18.86
CA TYR A 460 -16.64 4.42 -19.89
C TYR A 460 -16.61 2.89 -20.00
N GLU A 461 -16.82 2.20 -18.92
CA GLU A 461 -16.79 0.74 -18.86
C GLU A 461 -17.85 0.26 -17.87
N PRO A 462 -19.08 -0.01 -18.33
CA PRO A 462 -20.20 -0.44 -17.47
C PRO A 462 -20.02 -1.87 -17.00
N LEU A 463 -19.10 -2.07 -16.05
CA LEU A 463 -18.81 -3.36 -15.44
C LEU A 463 -19.82 -3.68 -14.33
N ASN A 464 -20.18 -4.95 -14.20
CA ASN A 464 -20.91 -5.42 -13.04
C ASN A 464 -19.96 -5.61 -11.87
N ILE A 465 -19.97 -4.67 -10.91
CA ILE A 465 -19.12 -4.73 -9.72
C ILE A 465 -19.47 -5.89 -8.78
N SER A 466 -20.67 -6.46 -8.85
CA SER A 466 -21.06 -7.62 -8.03
C SER A 466 -20.32 -8.90 -8.44
N LYS A 467 -19.78 -8.95 -9.66
CA LYS A 467 -18.86 -10.00 -10.08
C LYS A 467 -17.43 -9.82 -9.59
N GLU A 468 -17.08 -8.63 -9.08
CA GLU A 468 -15.77 -8.34 -8.50
C GLU A 468 -15.79 -8.71 -7.01
N SER A 469 -15.00 -9.70 -6.63
CA SER A 469 -14.96 -10.21 -5.25
C SER A 469 -14.28 -9.25 -4.26
N THR A 470 -13.37 -8.39 -4.75
CA THR A 470 -12.67 -7.40 -3.93
C THR A 470 -13.67 -6.45 -3.27
N LEU A 471 -13.60 -6.30 -1.97
CA LEU A 471 -14.49 -5.48 -1.15
C LEU A 471 -15.99 -5.82 -1.24
N ARG A 472 -16.39 -6.91 -1.91
CA ARG A 472 -17.81 -7.29 -2.06
C ARG A 472 -18.47 -7.55 -0.70
N TRP A 473 -17.83 -8.34 0.17
CA TRP A 473 -18.33 -8.55 1.53
C TRP A 473 -18.30 -7.28 2.37
N PHE A 474 -17.25 -6.48 2.25
CA PHE A 474 -17.13 -5.20 2.95
C PHE A 474 -18.29 -4.27 2.56
N ARG A 475 -18.55 -4.13 1.28
CA ARG A 475 -19.68 -3.35 0.74
C ARG A 475 -21.01 -3.82 1.27
N LEU A 476 -21.23 -5.13 1.31
CA LEU A 476 -22.49 -5.73 1.73
C LEU A 476 -22.70 -5.65 3.24
N SER A 477 -21.67 -5.89 4.05
CA SER A 477 -21.80 -6.07 5.50
C SER A 477 -21.44 -4.85 6.35
N LYS A 478 -20.58 -3.95 5.82
CA LYS A 478 -20.02 -2.83 6.60
C LYS A 478 -20.50 -1.46 6.15
N THR A 479 -20.72 -1.26 4.87
CA THR A 479 -21.00 0.08 4.31
C THR A 479 -22.34 0.18 3.59
N GLN A 480 -23.15 -0.88 3.57
CA GLN A 480 -24.45 -0.89 2.87
C GLN A 480 -25.37 0.28 3.30
N GLN A 481 -25.32 0.65 4.57
CA GLN A 481 -26.18 1.72 5.13
C GLN A 481 -25.52 3.11 5.07
N LEU A 482 -24.29 3.21 4.55
CA LEU A 482 -23.64 4.50 4.41
C LEU A 482 -24.02 5.14 3.08
N ASP A 483 -24.43 6.41 3.18
CA ASP A 483 -24.78 7.20 2.00
C ASP A 483 -23.56 7.60 1.19
N MET A 484 -23.77 7.74 -0.11
CA MET A 484 -22.81 8.39 -0.99
C MET A 484 -22.82 9.91 -0.74
N PRO A 485 -21.68 10.61 -0.93
CA PRO A 485 -21.66 12.06 -0.84
C PRO A 485 -22.61 12.68 -1.87
N THR A 486 -23.37 13.69 -1.44
CA THR A 486 -24.44 14.33 -2.24
C THR A 486 -23.96 15.52 -3.07
N ALA A 487 -22.74 16.02 -2.83
CA ALA A 487 -22.25 17.22 -3.49
C ALA A 487 -21.96 16.95 -4.98
N ASP A 488 -22.59 17.73 -5.84
CA ASP A 488 -22.20 17.85 -7.24
C ASP A 488 -20.95 18.72 -7.31
N LEU A 489 -19.86 18.14 -7.81
CA LEU A 489 -18.61 18.85 -7.98
C LEU A 489 -18.55 19.50 -9.37
N ILE A 490 -18.43 20.82 -9.41
CA ILE A 490 -17.78 21.48 -10.52
C ILE A 490 -16.29 21.30 -10.32
N ILE A 491 -15.71 20.34 -11.05
CA ILE A 491 -14.29 19.99 -10.89
C ILE A 491 -13.50 20.72 -11.98
N ASP A 492 -12.72 21.70 -11.58
CA ASP A 492 -11.63 22.23 -12.39
C ASP A 492 -10.35 21.48 -12.01
N PHE A 493 -9.89 20.61 -12.91
CA PHE A 493 -8.68 19.85 -12.71
C PHE A 493 -7.46 20.68 -13.12
N PRO A 494 -6.52 20.99 -12.20
CA PRO A 494 -5.29 21.66 -12.56
C PRO A 494 -4.51 20.87 -13.62
N LEU A 495 -3.75 21.57 -14.47
CA LEU A 495 -2.98 20.95 -15.56
C LEU A 495 -1.91 19.96 -15.05
N ALA A 496 -1.48 20.07 -13.79
CA ALA A 496 -0.51 19.16 -13.21
C ALA A 496 -0.82 18.82 -11.74
N LYS A 497 -0.53 17.60 -11.35
CA LYS A 497 -0.60 17.13 -9.95
C LYS A 497 0.64 16.29 -9.65
N LEU A 498 1.28 16.55 -8.51
CA LEU A 498 2.42 15.79 -8.01
C LEU A 498 2.03 15.04 -6.74
N PHE A 499 2.45 13.79 -6.67
CA PHE A 499 2.32 12.88 -5.53
C PHE A 499 3.74 12.54 -5.08
N SER A 500 4.40 13.53 -4.49
CA SER A 500 5.85 13.53 -4.29
C SER A 500 6.34 12.40 -3.39
N ASP A 501 5.58 12.03 -2.34
CA ASP A 501 5.95 10.94 -1.43
C ASP A 501 5.96 9.58 -2.15
N GLY A 502 5.00 9.36 -3.04
CA GLY A 502 4.92 8.17 -3.90
C GLY A 502 5.82 8.25 -5.13
N GLY A 503 6.43 9.39 -5.39
CA GLY A 503 7.28 9.62 -6.56
C GLY A 503 6.55 9.60 -7.89
N ALA A 504 5.26 9.90 -7.90
CA ALA A 504 4.42 9.96 -9.08
C ALA A 504 4.00 11.40 -9.38
N GLY A 505 3.84 11.73 -10.66
CA GLY A 505 3.32 13.01 -11.10
C GLY A 505 2.62 12.88 -12.46
N SER A 506 1.73 13.80 -12.76
CA SER A 506 1.06 13.82 -14.05
C SER A 506 0.77 15.25 -14.48
N MET A 507 0.88 15.50 -15.78
CA MET A 507 0.45 16.74 -16.41
C MET A 507 -0.55 16.38 -17.51
N GLN A 508 -1.71 17.01 -17.51
CA GLN A 508 -2.84 16.62 -18.37
C GLN A 508 -3.58 17.85 -18.89
N THR A 509 -3.94 17.83 -20.15
CA THR A 509 -4.72 18.93 -20.76
C THR A 509 -6.19 18.90 -20.38
N ASN A 510 -6.72 17.73 -20.05
CA ASN A 510 -8.11 17.53 -19.63
C ASN A 510 -8.25 16.22 -18.82
N ALA A 511 -7.91 16.24 -17.54
CA ALA A 511 -7.96 15.05 -16.68
C ALA A 511 -9.39 14.48 -16.50
N GLY A 512 -10.41 15.31 -16.66
CA GLY A 512 -11.82 14.91 -16.57
C GLY A 512 -12.38 14.20 -17.80
N ASN A 513 -11.67 14.24 -18.95
CA ASN A 513 -12.16 13.62 -20.19
C ASN A 513 -11.02 12.97 -20.99
N PRO A 514 -10.84 11.64 -20.86
CA PRO A 514 -9.75 10.93 -21.52
C PRO A 514 -9.79 10.99 -23.05
N THR A 515 -10.97 11.14 -23.67
CA THR A 515 -11.12 11.14 -25.14
C THR A 515 -10.58 12.40 -25.79
N SER A 516 -10.38 13.49 -25.03
CA SER A 516 -9.80 14.76 -25.49
C SER A 516 -8.46 15.09 -24.82
N ASN A 517 -7.96 14.20 -23.95
CA ASN A 517 -6.80 14.44 -23.08
C ASN A 517 -5.47 14.09 -23.77
N LEU A 518 -4.47 14.95 -23.58
CA LEU A 518 -3.06 14.63 -23.69
C LEU A 518 -2.48 14.56 -22.28
N ALA A 519 -2.00 13.39 -21.88
CA ALA A 519 -1.42 13.18 -20.56
C ALA A 519 0.05 12.76 -20.67
N ILE A 520 0.88 13.35 -19.82
CA ILE A 520 2.23 12.86 -19.53
C ILE A 520 2.30 12.47 -18.06
N PHE A 521 2.63 11.22 -17.82
CA PHE A 521 2.90 10.67 -16.49
C PHE A 521 4.39 10.75 -16.19
N LEU A 522 4.74 11.11 -14.98
CA LEU A 522 6.10 11.40 -14.54
C LEU A 522 6.49 10.51 -13.38
N ARG A 523 7.74 10.06 -13.37
CA ARG A 523 8.30 9.25 -12.28
C ARG A 523 9.51 9.94 -11.67
N ALA A 524 9.47 10.18 -10.36
CA ALA A 524 10.59 10.72 -9.57
C ALA A 524 10.49 10.21 -8.14
N SER A 525 10.86 8.94 -7.92
CA SER A 525 10.66 8.25 -6.66
C SER A 525 11.73 8.61 -5.62
N PRO A 526 11.35 9.08 -4.43
CA PRO A 526 12.26 9.31 -3.32
C PRO A 526 12.71 8.01 -2.64
N ILE A 527 12.20 6.87 -3.06
CA ILE A 527 12.45 5.54 -2.47
C ILE A 527 13.49 4.76 -3.27
N GLY A 528 13.87 5.24 -4.46
CA GLY A 528 14.80 4.56 -5.34
C GLY A 528 14.14 3.47 -6.18
N ALA A 529 14.88 2.39 -6.47
CA ALA A 529 14.44 1.23 -7.24
C ALA A 529 14.74 -0.05 -6.46
N TYR A 530 13.72 -0.63 -5.85
CA TYR A 530 13.82 -1.87 -5.08
C TYR A 530 12.47 -2.60 -5.03
N GLY A 531 12.48 -3.92 -4.95
CA GLY A 531 11.26 -4.72 -4.95
C GLY A 531 10.49 -4.54 -6.26
N HIS A 532 9.30 -3.95 -6.17
CA HIS A 532 8.43 -3.69 -7.33
C HIS A 532 8.64 -2.31 -7.97
N ILE A 533 9.51 -1.49 -7.41
CA ILE A 533 9.89 -0.18 -7.95
C ILE A 533 11.09 -0.39 -8.89
N LEU A 534 10.99 0.11 -10.11
CA LEU A 534 11.97 -0.15 -11.18
C LEU A 534 12.99 0.99 -11.31
N ALA A 535 14.07 0.75 -12.06
CA ALA A 535 15.10 1.74 -12.35
C ALA A 535 14.64 2.73 -13.45
N GLU A 536 13.60 3.51 -13.12
CA GLU A 536 12.88 4.41 -14.03
C GLU A 536 12.76 5.85 -13.49
N GLN A 537 13.80 6.35 -12.83
CA GLN A 537 13.82 7.70 -12.28
C GLN A 537 13.93 8.75 -13.41
N ASN A 538 13.22 9.88 -13.29
CA ASN A 538 13.09 10.89 -14.33
C ASN A 538 12.63 10.32 -15.68
N THR A 539 11.80 9.27 -15.67
CA THR A 539 11.15 8.76 -16.88
C THR A 539 9.74 9.32 -16.99
N PHE A 540 9.17 9.13 -18.16
CA PHE A 540 7.81 9.55 -18.46
C PHE A 540 7.10 8.53 -19.33
N ASN A 541 5.77 8.54 -19.27
CA ASN A 541 4.90 7.86 -20.22
C ASN A 541 3.87 8.87 -20.76
N ILE A 542 3.50 8.77 -22.04
CA ILE A 542 2.56 9.69 -22.70
C ILE A 542 1.37 8.91 -23.26
N SER A 543 0.18 9.36 -22.92
CA SER A 543 -1.05 8.91 -23.56
C SER A 543 -1.76 10.08 -24.26
N TYR A 544 -2.45 9.75 -25.35
CA TYR A 544 -3.29 10.69 -26.07
C TYR A 544 -4.65 10.06 -26.39
N LYS A 545 -5.72 10.74 -26.05
CA LYS A 545 -7.09 10.25 -26.21
C LYS A 545 -7.29 8.87 -25.57
N GLY A 546 -6.73 8.67 -24.37
CA GLY A 546 -6.83 7.42 -23.61
C GLY A 546 -5.95 6.28 -24.10
N LYS A 547 -5.17 6.46 -25.15
CA LYS A 547 -4.31 5.43 -25.75
C LYS A 547 -2.83 5.72 -25.53
N ARG A 548 -2.01 4.68 -25.41
CA ARG A 548 -0.55 4.80 -25.31
C ARG A 548 0.06 5.43 -26.54
N VAL A 549 1.01 6.33 -26.32
CA VAL A 549 1.83 6.94 -27.39
C VAL A 549 3.31 6.62 -27.13
N PHE A 550 3.84 7.00 -25.96
CA PHE A 550 5.18 6.67 -25.52
C PHE A 550 5.07 6.02 -24.13
N PHE A 551 5.38 4.75 -24.04
CA PHE A 551 5.36 3.99 -22.79
C PHE A 551 6.63 3.16 -22.69
N LYS A 552 7.00 2.80 -21.46
CA LYS A 552 8.04 1.81 -21.21
C LYS A 552 7.68 0.49 -21.88
N THR A 553 8.69 -0.30 -22.23
CA THR A 553 8.52 -1.64 -22.78
C THR A 553 8.65 -2.70 -21.67
N GLY A 554 7.93 -3.80 -21.83
CA GLY A 554 7.85 -4.84 -20.82
C GLY A 554 6.60 -4.74 -19.97
N TYR A 555 6.42 -5.71 -19.09
CA TYR A 555 5.24 -5.87 -18.23
C TYR A 555 5.65 -6.59 -16.94
N LYS A 556 4.72 -6.71 -16.00
CA LYS A 556 4.92 -7.43 -14.75
C LYS A 556 5.28 -8.90 -15.00
N LEU A 557 6.39 -9.34 -14.39
CA LEU A 557 6.90 -10.71 -14.44
C LEU A 557 7.32 -11.16 -13.03
N GLY A 558 7.60 -12.45 -12.87
CA GLY A 558 8.21 -12.97 -11.64
C GLY A 558 9.55 -12.26 -11.34
N MET A 559 9.93 -12.18 -10.06
CA MET A 559 11.11 -11.43 -9.61
C MET A 559 12.41 -11.92 -10.25
N ASP A 560 12.52 -13.20 -10.50
CA ASP A 560 13.69 -13.93 -11.06
C ASP A 560 13.56 -14.19 -12.57
N ASP A 561 12.52 -13.70 -13.22
CA ASP A 561 12.33 -13.88 -14.65
C ASP A 561 13.48 -13.20 -15.42
N PRO A 562 14.17 -13.92 -16.38
CA PRO A 562 15.26 -13.35 -17.15
C PRO A 562 14.88 -12.11 -17.96
N HIS A 563 13.64 -12.03 -18.45
CA HIS A 563 13.17 -10.82 -19.13
C HIS A 563 12.96 -9.66 -18.15
N ARG A 564 12.56 -9.94 -16.90
CA ARG A 564 12.50 -8.92 -15.86
C ARG A 564 13.89 -8.41 -15.51
N THR A 565 14.78 -9.31 -15.13
CA THR A 565 16.13 -8.95 -14.67
C THR A 565 17.03 -8.40 -15.78
N GLY A 566 16.86 -8.85 -17.00
CA GLY A 566 17.63 -8.42 -18.16
C GLY A 566 17.04 -7.22 -18.92
N TRP A 567 15.78 -6.87 -18.69
CA TRP A 567 15.10 -5.83 -19.46
C TRP A 567 14.14 -4.97 -18.64
N SER A 568 12.99 -5.50 -18.22
CA SER A 568 11.86 -4.67 -17.81
C SER A 568 12.08 -3.89 -16.51
N GLN A 569 12.99 -4.34 -15.64
CA GLN A 569 13.36 -3.59 -14.43
C GLN A 569 14.46 -2.53 -14.66
N LEU A 570 15.11 -2.53 -15.84
CA LEU A 570 16.25 -1.68 -16.15
C LEU A 570 15.83 -0.39 -16.85
N THR A 571 16.61 0.66 -16.69
CA THR A 571 16.38 1.98 -17.32
C THR A 571 16.20 1.92 -18.83
N LYS A 572 16.86 0.97 -19.50
CA LYS A 572 16.78 0.78 -20.96
C LYS A 572 15.38 0.38 -21.46
N SER A 573 14.51 -0.12 -20.58
CA SER A 573 13.13 -0.46 -20.94
C SER A 573 12.17 0.72 -20.86
N ALA A 574 12.60 1.83 -20.27
CA ALA A 574 11.78 3.02 -20.00
C ALA A 574 12.22 4.21 -20.84
N ASN A 575 11.41 5.29 -20.87
CA ASN A 575 11.74 6.56 -21.54
C ASN A 575 12.74 7.39 -20.71
N GLY A 576 13.86 6.75 -20.34
CA GLY A 576 14.96 7.30 -19.56
C GLY A 576 16.19 7.59 -20.38
N VAL A 577 17.28 7.96 -19.71
CA VAL A 577 18.58 8.22 -20.32
C VAL A 577 19.58 7.15 -19.85
N LEU A 578 20.35 6.62 -20.78
CA LEU A 578 21.55 5.80 -20.49
C LEU A 578 22.79 6.70 -20.61
N ILE A 579 23.67 6.63 -19.63
CA ILE A 579 24.91 7.41 -19.59
C ILE A 579 26.07 6.44 -19.85
N ASN A 580 26.76 6.61 -20.98
CA ASN A 580 27.80 5.67 -21.44
C ASN A 580 27.29 4.21 -21.50
N GLY A 581 26.02 4.01 -21.89
CA GLY A 581 25.39 2.68 -21.94
C GLY A 581 24.91 2.14 -20.59
N ASN A 582 25.21 2.83 -19.48
CA ASN A 582 24.79 2.43 -18.13
C ASN A 582 23.44 3.04 -17.75
N GLY A 583 22.60 2.23 -17.12
CA GLY A 583 21.33 2.66 -16.52
C GLY A 583 21.48 3.08 -15.06
N GLN A 584 20.33 3.33 -14.46
CA GLN A 584 20.23 3.69 -13.04
C GLN A 584 20.43 2.47 -12.14
N VAL A 585 20.89 2.70 -10.92
CA VAL A 585 21.11 1.65 -9.94
C VAL A 585 19.77 1.05 -9.46
N ILE A 586 19.73 -0.27 -9.34
CA ILE A 586 18.64 -0.98 -8.66
C ILE A 586 18.98 -1.02 -7.16
N SER A 587 18.59 -0.02 -6.45
CA SER A 587 18.84 0.17 -5.03
C SER A 587 17.92 1.24 -4.46
N THR A 588 17.69 1.19 -3.15
CA THR A 588 17.02 2.25 -2.40
C THR A 588 17.80 3.57 -2.37
N GLU A 589 19.05 3.56 -2.78
CA GLU A 589 19.89 4.77 -2.90
C GLU A 589 19.72 5.51 -4.23
N GLY A 590 19.17 4.86 -5.25
CA GLY A 590 18.94 5.43 -6.58
C GLY A 590 17.73 6.36 -6.62
N ILE A 591 17.70 7.35 -5.75
CA ILE A 591 16.55 8.22 -5.53
C ILE A 591 16.47 9.35 -6.54
N SER A 592 15.24 9.86 -6.70
CA SER A 592 14.92 11.07 -7.45
C SER A 592 13.81 11.84 -6.74
N SER A 593 13.59 13.10 -7.13
CA SER A 593 12.52 13.91 -6.53
C SER A 593 12.05 15.01 -7.46
N PHE A 594 10.79 15.37 -7.34
CA PHE A 594 10.27 16.59 -7.93
C PHE A 594 10.82 17.82 -7.20
N LYS A 595 11.28 18.82 -7.96
CA LYS A 595 11.92 20.02 -7.40
C LYS A 595 11.08 21.29 -7.56
N ARG A 596 10.20 21.32 -8.56
CA ARG A 596 9.39 22.50 -8.83
C ARG A 596 8.14 22.12 -9.62
N LEU A 597 7.02 22.76 -9.26
CA LEU A 597 5.79 22.80 -10.05
C LEU A 597 5.40 24.27 -10.20
N VAL A 598 5.11 24.67 -11.46
CA VAL A 598 4.50 25.96 -11.80
C VAL A 598 3.37 25.68 -12.77
N GLN A 599 2.18 26.18 -12.50
CA GLN A 599 1.04 25.97 -13.40
C GLN A 599 0.02 27.10 -13.37
N GLY A 600 -0.68 27.24 -14.46
CA GLY A 600 -1.84 28.11 -14.65
C GLY A 600 -2.79 27.47 -15.64
N SER A 601 -3.68 28.24 -16.25
CA SER A 601 -4.65 27.73 -17.24
C SER A 601 -4.04 27.41 -18.61
N THR A 602 -2.89 28.01 -18.95
CA THR A 602 -2.27 27.94 -20.29
C THR A 602 -1.00 27.12 -20.34
N LEU A 603 -0.40 26.82 -19.20
CA LEU A 603 0.82 26.02 -19.12
C LEU A 603 0.94 25.29 -17.78
N ALA A 604 1.67 24.18 -17.79
CA ALA A 604 2.21 23.56 -16.59
C ALA A 604 3.69 23.22 -16.82
N TYR A 605 4.51 23.42 -15.79
CA TYR A 605 5.93 23.13 -15.80
C TYR A 605 6.28 22.33 -14.55
N VAL A 606 7.00 21.21 -14.75
CA VAL A 606 7.54 20.37 -13.68
C VAL A 606 9.04 20.21 -13.88
N LYS A 607 9.79 20.27 -12.79
CA LYS A 607 11.22 19.97 -12.74
C LYS A 607 11.47 18.79 -11.77
N SER A 608 12.23 17.80 -12.21
CA SER A 608 12.66 16.68 -11.38
C SER A 608 14.15 16.41 -11.50
N ASP A 609 14.74 15.83 -10.46
CA ASP A 609 16.19 15.59 -10.34
C ASP A 609 16.44 14.13 -9.96
N ALA A 610 17.19 13.43 -10.81
CA ALA A 610 17.62 12.04 -10.63
C ALA A 610 19.15 11.91 -10.64
N SER A 611 19.88 12.95 -10.29
CA SER A 611 21.36 12.93 -10.26
C SER A 611 21.93 11.82 -9.37
N LEU A 612 21.19 11.43 -8.33
CA LEU A 612 21.58 10.36 -7.40
C LEU A 612 21.26 8.94 -7.90
N ALA A 613 20.53 8.80 -8.99
CA ALA A 613 20.12 7.49 -9.51
C ALA A 613 21.21 6.78 -10.32
N TYR A 614 22.22 7.50 -10.81
CA TYR A 614 23.28 6.96 -11.66
C TYR A 614 24.51 6.56 -10.85
N LYS A 615 24.44 5.36 -10.29
CA LYS A 615 25.51 4.75 -9.49
C LYS A 615 25.81 3.34 -9.97
N SER A 616 27.03 2.86 -9.73
CA SER A 616 27.37 1.45 -9.92
C SER A 616 26.53 0.56 -9.01
N SER A 617 25.99 -0.51 -9.54
CA SER A 617 25.28 -1.52 -8.75
C SER A 617 26.22 -2.26 -7.78
N GLU A 618 27.51 -2.35 -8.10
CA GLU A 618 28.52 -3.06 -7.33
C GLU A 618 29.14 -2.15 -6.26
N THR A 619 29.74 -1.03 -6.69
CA THR A 619 30.51 -0.14 -5.78
C THR A 619 29.64 0.92 -5.12
N LYS A 620 28.41 1.14 -5.61
CA LYS A 620 27.54 2.25 -5.21
C LYS A 620 28.11 3.64 -5.51
N GLU A 621 29.22 3.73 -6.20
CA GLU A 621 29.85 4.98 -6.61
C GLU A 621 29.10 5.59 -7.80
N ASN A 622 29.09 6.91 -7.86
CA ASN A 622 28.52 7.66 -8.97
C ASN A 622 29.38 7.48 -10.23
N PHE A 623 28.75 7.30 -11.39
CA PHE A 623 29.43 7.21 -12.70
C PHE A 623 30.06 8.54 -13.17
N GLY A 624 30.25 9.51 -12.30
CA GLY A 624 30.70 10.84 -12.67
C GLY A 624 29.58 11.79 -13.11
N VAL A 625 28.32 11.38 -12.94
CA VAL A 625 27.15 12.21 -13.24
C VAL A 625 27.04 13.29 -12.17
N LYS A 626 27.30 14.52 -12.55
CA LYS A 626 27.16 15.68 -11.66
C LYS A 626 25.71 16.15 -11.57
N LYS A 627 24.96 16.01 -12.66
CA LYS A 627 23.60 16.50 -12.77
C LYS A 627 22.82 15.71 -13.82
N PHE A 628 21.62 15.27 -13.44
CA PHE A 628 20.58 14.82 -14.36
C PHE A 628 19.23 15.36 -13.91
N VAL A 629 18.88 16.49 -14.47
CA VAL A 629 17.62 17.19 -14.20
C VAL A 629 16.79 17.20 -15.46
N ARG A 630 15.52 16.82 -15.34
CA ARG A 630 14.58 16.82 -16.45
C ARG A 630 13.50 17.85 -16.20
N HIS A 631 13.25 18.62 -17.23
CA HIS A 631 12.24 19.66 -17.28
C HIS A 631 11.10 19.20 -18.21
N TYR A 632 9.88 19.36 -17.74
CA TYR A 632 8.68 19.03 -18.49
C TYR A 632 7.82 20.27 -18.59
N LEU A 633 7.40 20.63 -19.80
CA LEU A 633 6.50 21.74 -20.06
C LEU A 633 5.32 21.23 -20.89
N LEU A 634 4.11 21.41 -20.37
CA LEU A 634 2.86 21.13 -21.07
C LEU A 634 2.23 22.46 -21.48
N LEU A 635 1.97 22.61 -22.76
CA LEU A 635 1.24 23.73 -23.35
C LEU A 635 -0.03 23.19 -24.01
N PRO A 636 -1.21 23.38 -23.39
CA PRO A 636 -2.46 23.01 -24.04
C PRO A 636 -2.61 23.67 -25.41
N PRO A 637 -3.28 23.03 -26.39
CA PRO A 637 -3.97 21.75 -26.21
C PRO A 637 -3.10 20.52 -26.51
N ARG A 638 -1.87 20.62 -27.07
CA ARG A 638 -1.19 19.44 -27.64
C ARG A 638 0.33 19.45 -27.61
N ILE A 639 0.98 20.33 -26.89
CA ILE A 639 2.44 20.44 -26.93
C ILE A 639 3.03 19.99 -25.58
N ILE A 640 3.95 19.03 -25.64
CA ILE A 640 4.83 18.64 -24.54
C ILE A 640 6.27 18.93 -24.97
N ILE A 641 7.01 19.65 -24.13
CA ILE A 641 8.44 19.88 -24.30
C ILE A 641 9.17 19.23 -23.13
N ILE A 642 10.17 18.40 -23.45
CA ILE A 642 11.04 17.76 -22.47
C ILE A 642 12.46 18.23 -22.74
N PHE A 643 13.13 18.68 -21.69
CA PHE A 643 14.51 19.15 -21.76
C PHE A 643 15.33 18.53 -20.65
N ASP A 644 16.50 18.00 -20.99
CA ASP A 644 17.44 17.38 -20.06
C ASP A 644 18.67 18.27 -19.83
N GLU A 645 19.03 18.41 -18.57
CA GLU A 645 20.17 19.18 -18.11
C GLU A 645 21.16 18.29 -17.33
#